data_fd2b0cd819a53751b4c71d666760d928
#
_entry.id   fd2b0cd819a53751b4c71d666760d928
#
_cell.length_a   1.000
_cell.length_b   1.000
_cell.length_c   1.000
_cell.angle_alpha   90.00
_cell.angle_beta   90.00
_cell.angle_gamma   90.00
#
_symmetry.space_group_name_H-M   'P 1'
#
loop_
_entity.id
_entity.type
_entity.pdbx_description
1 polymer ?
#
loop_
_entity_poly.entity_id
_entity_poly.type
_entity_poly.pdbx_seq_one_letter_code
_entity_poly.pdbx_strand_id
1 'polypeptide(L)'
;MTLQSAAVADGTAVNSKDSALALIDEGNALEEQGRVTEAMARYDAAVQANPGCARAHLNRGNVLLASDQIEQARAAYESAIACDPHYAAAHFNLGNLNCRAGEYQRALHNYQAAIGINPEFAHAFVAMGNAFDSLGRTSEAVSSYERALVLNPADAGVHFNLGLLAMTQGRHEQAADSLRRAIDIQPEFAAAHHGLGRTLHSLGHLDGAESSLRRALSLAPESDEILYNLAMVLIARNKAPDGVDLTMERLERAPTWKTKMGFASCVARTEFVANDAGIRAALTVAITEPWGTPYQLCRPALSLIMLNPKIAGLVRIVNASWPLRLPKSTLFDAGALNTLAADALLHAVLEAVPVSTIEFERFLTAARHALLETAASEQPPDPSDTAGLPFYAALARQCFINEYVFDRDAGEQAAAAVCRAKLVALMDTHATVPPLLLLAVAAYFPLYTLPEPRRLRDADQQRTVEGVLRQQVHEPLEEQALRAGIACLTPISAGVSEKVRDQYEENPYPRWVKLPNNFPALHFNGELRRTFPLAPLTPLPDDSHPQMLIAGCGTGSQPLLALQRFRGIRVLAVDLSLSSIGYAMRKTREFGIPNIEFAQADILRLGEVTRTFDIVASTGVLHHLADPFFGWRILLSLLVPGGFMNLGFYSQLARRYVTKAREFIAARGYGSTADDIRRARREIFAGDARGELQGLSKLPDFYSTSECRDLIFHVQEHCLTLDQIESFLCESQLDFLGFELDSRVVQQYRSRYPRDPAAINLRNWARFEAENPDTFIGMYQFWVQKRANH
;
A
#
# COMPACT_ATOMS: atom_id res chain seq x y z
N MET A 1 6.68 -36.00 80.56
CA MET A 1 5.63 -35.97 79.41
C MET A 1 6.03 -35.04 78.27
N THR A 2 7.29 -34.95 77.93
CA THR A 2 7.78 -33.97 76.88
C THR A 2 8.64 -34.60 75.79
N LEU A 3 8.88 -35.89 75.76
CA LEU A 3 9.63 -36.58 74.68
C LEU A 3 8.78 -37.45 73.75
N GLN A 4 7.52 -37.78 74.10
CA GLN A 4 6.62 -38.52 73.22
C GLN A 4 5.80 -37.66 72.27
N SER A 5 5.58 -36.38 72.53
CA SER A 5 4.85 -35.49 71.64
C SER A 5 5.70 -35.00 70.43
N ALA A 6 7.02 -34.93 70.54
CA ALA A 6 7.90 -34.54 69.42
C ALA A 6 8.04 -35.65 68.37
N ALA A 7 8.11 -36.90 68.78
CA ALA A 7 8.24 -38.05 67.84
C ALA A 7 6.96 -38.38 67.06
N VAL A 8 5.78 -38.08 67.60
CA VAL A 8 4.52 -38.30 66.93
C VAL A 8 4.26 -37.16 65.95
N ALA A 9 4.67 -35.94 66.18
CA ALA A 9 4.58 -34.81 65.23
C ALA A 9 5.54 -34.99 64.04
N ASP A 10 6.72 -35.52 64.28
CA ASP A 10 7.69 -35.77 63.20
C ASP A 10 7.30 -36.97 62.27
N GLY A 11 6.73 -38.04 62.91
CA GLY A 11 6.21 -39.17 62.11
C GLY A 11 4.94 -38.87 61.25
N THR A 12 4.11 -37.96 61.73
CA THR A 12 2.93 -37.52 60.92
C THR A 12 3.32 -36.55 59.78
N ALA A 13 4.33 -35.73 59.96
CA ALA A 13 4.87 -34.82 58.97
C ALA A 13 5.61 -35.58 57.85
N VAL A 14 6.36 -36.64 58.17
CA VAL A 14 7.02 -37.49 57.16
C VAL A 14 5.97 -38.27 56.34
N ASN A 15 4.93 -38.79 56.96
CA ASN A 15 3.87 -39.56 56.27
C ASN A 15 3.02 -38.65 55.35
N SER A 16 2.83 -37.38 55.69
CA SER A 16 2.09 -36.43 54.84
C SER A 16 2.88 -35.97 53.63
N LYS A 17 4.20 -35.83 53.71
CA LYS A 17 5.08 -35.46 52.59
C LYS A 17 5.17 -36.61 51.55
N ASP A 18 5.34 -37.85 52.02
CA ASP A 18 5.41 -39.02 51.15
C ASP A 18 4.07 -39.26 50.43
N SER A 19 2.94 -39.04 51.13
CA SER A 19 1.59 -39.11 50.56
C SER A 19 1.36 -38.04 49.46
N ALA A 20 1.82 -36.81 49.70
CA ALA A 20 1.70 -35.74 48.69
C ALA A 20 2.55 -36.02 47.45
N LEU A 21 3.76 -36.54 47.58
CA LEU A 21 4.63 -36.87 46.46
C LEU A 21 4.05 -38.02 45.61
N ALA A 22 3.48 -39.05 46.26
CA ALA A 22 2.82 -40.17 45.55
C ALA A 22 1.62 -39.64 44.71
N LEU A 23 0.81 -38.73 45.29
CA LEU A 23 -0.33 -38.11 44.59
C LEU A 23 0.12 -37.22 43.43
N ILE A 24 1.26 -36.55 43.55
CA ILE A 24 1.85 -35.75 42.43
C ILE A 24 2.28 -36.68 41.32
N ASP A 25 2.95 -37.82 41.61
CA ASP A 25 3.42 -38.75 40.62
C ASP A 25 2.26 -39.47 39.91
N GLU A 26 1.17 -39.78 40.63
CA GLU A 26 -0.11 -40.22 40.04
C GLU A 26 -0.71 -39.13 39.12
N GLY A 27 -0.71 -37.89 39.56
CA GLY A 27 -1.19 -36.73 38.78
C GLY A 27 -0.41 -36.56 37.49
N ASN A 28 0.92 -36.65 37.55
CA ASN A 28 1.81 -36.56 36.37
C ASN A 28 1.53 -37.70 35.36
N ALA A 29 1.35 -38.94 35.86
CA ALA A 29 1.02 -40.09 35.01
C ALA A 29 -0.34 -39.94 34.32
N LEU A 30 -1.31 -39.30 34.97
CA LEU A 30 -2.64 -39.00 34.41
C LEU A 30 -2.55 -37.88 33.39
N GLU A 31 -1.73 -36.86 33.61
CA GLU A 31 -1.49 -35.77 32.66
C GLU A 31 -0.84 -36.27 31.37
N GLU A 32 0.16 -37.20 31.48
CA GLU A 32 0.78 -37.87 30.33
C GLU A 32 -0.23 -38.70 29.51
N GLN A 33 -1.30 -39.20 30.16
CA GLN A 33 -2.43 -39.90 29.49
C GLN A 33 -3.48 -38.96 28.93
N GLY A 34 -3.33 -37.66 29.06
CA GLY A 34 -4.31 -36.66 28.67
C GLY A 34 -5.53 -36.57 29.60
N ARG A 35 -5.52 -37.23 30.78
CA ARG A 35 -6.63 -37.25 31.78
C ARG A 35 -6.51 -36.06 32.70
N VAL A 36 -6.59 -34.84 32.13
CA VAL A 36 -6.27 -33.58 32.80
C VAL A 36 -7.14 -33.31 34.02
N THR A 37 -8.44 -33.63 33.97
CA THR A 37 -9.37 -33.43 35.12
C THR A 37 -9.00 -34.34 36.29
N GLU A 38 -8.58 -35.55 36.03
CA GLU A 38 -8.18 -36.50 37.08
C GLU A 38 -6.80 -36.14 37.66
N ALA A 39 -5.89 -35.69 36.80
CA ALA A 39 -4.61 -35.14 37.22
C ALA A 39 -4.80 -33.93 38.19
N MET A 40 -5.70 -33.02 37.84
CA MET A 40 -6.05 -31.88 38.67
C MET A 40 -6.57 -32.33 40.06
N ALA A 41 -7.47 -33.33 40.15
CA ALA A 41 -7.96 -33.86 41.40
C ALA A 41 -6.84 -34.49 42.26
N ARG A 42 -5.83 -35.11 41.65
CA ARG A 42 -4.64 -35.64 42.35
C ARG A 42 -3.77 -34.51 42.90
N TYR A 43 -3.56 -33.42 42.11
CA TYR A 43 -2.80 -32.26 42.57
C TYR A 43 -3.53 -31.51 43.71
N ASP A 44 -4.85 -31.39 43.66
CA ASP A 44 -5.64 -30.81 44.72
C ASP A 44 -5.57 -31.69 45.99
N ALA A 45 -5.65 -33.03 45.87
CA ALA A 45 -5.43 -33.96 46.97
C ALA A 45 -4.02 -33.87 47.57
N ALA A 46 -3.00 -33.68 46.73
CA ALA A 46 -1.61 -33.49 47.16
C ALA A 46 -1.45 -32.16 47.96
N VAL A 47 -2.10 -31.06 47.53
CA VAL A 47 -2.15 -29.80 48.29
C VAL A 47 -2.88 -29.95 49.62
N GLN A 48 -3.98 -30.73 49.65
CA GLN A 48 -4.70 -31.01 50.90
C GLN A 48 -3.86 -31.87 51.86
N ALA A 49 -3.13 -32.86 51.36
CA ALA A 49 -2.29 -33.73 52.17
C ALA A 49 -1.05 -32.99 52.71
N ASN A 50 -0.48 -32.08 51.93
CA ASN A 50 0.62 -31.22 52.34
C ASN A 50 0.51 -29.81 51.72
N PRO A 51 -0.14 -28.86 52.43
CA PRO A 51 -0.28 -27.48 51.94
C PRO A 51 1.04 -26.74 51.68
N GLY A 52 2.13 -27.17 52.27
CA GLY A 52 3.47 -26.64 52.08
C GLY A 52 4.25 -27.27 50.90
N CYS A 53 3.61 -28.11 50.09
CA CYS A 53 4.28 -28.76 48.99
C CYS A 53 4.28 -27.86 47.73
N ALA A 54 5.41 -27.15 47.52
CA ALA A 54 5.57 -26.23 46.37
C ALA A 54 5.36 -26.92 45.01
N ARG A 55 5.80 -28.19 44.87
CA ARG A 55 5.62 -28.97 43.64
C ARG A 55 4.15 -29.24 43.32
N ALA A 56 3.31 -29.49 44.34
CA ALA A 56 1.90 -29.71 44.15
C ALA A 56 1.19 -28.44 43.64
N HIS A 57 1.53 -27.29 44.22
CA HIS A 57 1.03 -25.98 43.78
C HIS A 57 1.48 -25.62 42.34
N LEU A 58 2.75 -25.94 42.00
CA LEU A 58 3.30 -25.70 40.65
C LEU A 58 2.54 -26.52 39.61
N ASN A 59 2.37 -27.85 39.82
CA ASN A 59 1.68 -28.72 38.86
C ASN A 59 0.23 -28.33 38.72
N ARG A 60 -0.46 -28.00 39.83
CA ARG A 60 -1.79 -27.43 39.81
C ARG A 60 -1.87 -26.16 38.95
N GLY A 61 -0.90 -25.25 39.12
CA GLY A 61 -0.80 -24.03 38.33
C GLY A 61 -0.61 -24.30 36.82
N ASN A 62 0.18 -25.31 36.46
CA ASN A 62 0.38 -25.73 35.09
C ASN A 62 -0.93 -26.22 34.42
N VAL A 63 -1.70 -27.05 35.13
CA VAL A 63 -2.99 -27.54 34.63
C VAL A 63 -4.04 -26.41 34.52
N LEU A 64 -4.07 -25.49 35.48
CA LEU A 64 -4.93 -24.32 35.44
C LEU A 64 -4.58 -23.40 34.24
N LEU A 65 -3.29 -23.21 33.98
CA LEU A 65 -2.83 -22.41 32.84
C LEU A 65 -3.19 -23.09 31.51
N ALA A 66 -3.03 -24.41 31.39
CA ALA A 66 -3.44 -25.17 30.22
C ALA A 66 -4.96 -25.12 29.99
N SER A 67 -5.74 -24.93 31.05
CA SER A 67 -7.19 -24.77 31.01
C SER A 67 -7.66 -23.32 30.88
N ASP A 68 -6.73 -22.38 30.55
CA ASP A 68 -6.95 -20.94 30.40
C ASP A 68 -7.48 -20.22 31.65
N GLN A 69 -7.30 -20.82 32.86
CA GLN A 69 -7.70 -20.25 34.14
C GLN A 69 -6.57 -19.40 34.74
N ILE A 70 -6.29 -18.26 34.09
CA ILE A 70 -5.08 -17.44 34.27
C ILE A 70 -4.89 -16.98 35.71
N GLU A 71 -5.94 -16.42 36.35
CA GLU A 71 -5.85 -15.89 37.72
C GLU A 71 -5.65 -17.01 38.78
N GLN A 72 -6.29 -18.17 38.58
CA GLN A 72 -6.08 -19.33 39.46
C GLN A 72 -4.68 -19.94 39.30
N ALA A 73 -4.17 -19.97 38.05
CA ALA A 73 -2.79 -20.38 37.78
C ALA A 73 -1.79 -19.44 38.46
N ARG A 74 -2.02 -18.13 38.41
CA ARG A 74 -1.21 -17.12 39.08
C ARG A 74 -1.16 -17.40 40.61
N ALA A 75 -2.34 -17.54 41.23
CA ALA A 75 -2.41 -17.83 42.66
C ALA A 75 -1.71 -19.14 43.04
N ALA A 76 -1.78 -20.16 42.18
CA ALA A 76 -1.11 -21.44 42.43
C ALA A 76 0.41 -21.30 42.36
N TYR A 77 0.97 -20.56 41.38
CA TYR A 77 2.40 -20.29 41.30
C TYR A 77 2.89 -19.42 42.47
N GLU A 78 2.16 -18.41 42.85
CA GLU A 78 2.45 -17.59 44.04
C GLU A 78 2.46 -18.44 45.32
N SER A 79 1.52 -19.38 45.44
CA SER A 79 1.49 -20.34 46.57
C SER A 79 2.69 -21.26 46.53
N ALA A 80 3.13 -21.73 45.35
CA ALA A 80 4.33 -22.53 45.21
C ALA A 80 5.60 -21.76 45.69
N ILE A 81 5.74 -20.48 45.30
CA ILE A 81 6.82 -19.60 45.75
C ILE A 81 6.76 -19.31 47.25
N ALA A 82 5.56 -19.12 47.79
CA ALA A 82 5.37 -18.91 49.23
C ALA A 82 5.77 -20.16 50.04
N CYS A 83 5.52 -21.38 49.51
CA CYS A 83 5.94 -22.63 50.16
C CYS A 83 7.45 -22.88 50.01
N ASP A 84 8.04 -22.53 48.88
CA ASP A 84 9.48 -22.62 48.64
C ASP A 84 9.97 -21.43 47.79
N PRO A 85 10.50 -20.38 48.45
CA PRO A 85 11.06 -19.21 47.73
C PRO A 85 12.26 -19.52 46.82
N HIS A 86 12.90 -20.68 46.98
CA HIS A 86 14.00 -21.15 46.15
C HIS A 86 13.58 -22.12 45.06
N TYR A 87 12.29 -22.17 44.74
CA TYR A 87 11.80 -23.04 43.68
C TYR A 87 11.85 -22.35 42.31
N ALA A 88 12.98 -22.44 41.61
CA ALA A 88 13.26 -21.75 40.34
C ALA A 88 12.16 -21.95 39.29
N ALA A 89 11.59 -23.20 39.19
CA ALA A 89 10.52 -23.50 38.23
C ALA A 89 9.23 -22.70 38.49
N ALA A 90 8.90 -22.42 39.77
CA ALA A 90 7.71 -21.63 40.09
C ALA A 90 7.86 -20.17 39.68
N HIS A 91 9.04 -19.57 39.93
CA HIS A 91 9.36 -18.24 39.45
C HIS A 91 9.34 -18.19 37.92
N PHE A 92 9.93 -19.17 37.22
CA PHE A 92 9.94 -19.24 35.77
C PHE A 92 8.52 -19.29 35.18
N ASN A 93 7.66 -20.18 35.71
CA ASN A 93 6.28 -20.32 35.24
C ASN A 93 5.42 -19.08 35.53
N LEU A 94 5.61 -18.43 36.66
CA LEU A 94 4.95 -17.14 36.96
C LEU A 94 5.47 -16.04 36.00
N GLY A 95 6.75 -16.06 35.66
CA GLY A 95 7.33 -15.20 34.61
C GLY A 95 6.69 -15.41 33.25
N ASN A 96 6.51 -16.67 32.83
CA ASN A 96 5.82 -17.01 31.56
C ASN A 96 4.37 -16.53 31.56
N LEU A 97 3.64 -16.69 32.66
CA LEU A 97 2.29 -16.22 32.79
C LEU A 97 2.20 -14.69 32.69
N ASN A 98 3.10 -13.95 33.37
CA ASN A 98 3.19 -12.50 33.26
C ASN A 98 3.54 -12.04 31.83
N CYS A 99 4.39 -12.78 31.13
CA CYS A 99 4.71 -12.54 29.73
C CYS A 99 3.49 -12.68 28.82
N ARG A 100 2.68 -13.76 29.04
CA ARG A 100 1.39 -13.93 28.34
C ARG A 100 0.39 -12.80 28.60
N ALA A 101 0.41 -12.24 29.80
CA ALA A 101 -0.42 -11.09 30.17
C ALA A 101 0.12 -9.74 29.65
N GLY A 102 1.28 -9.71 28.98
CA GLY A 102 1.94 -8.48 28.55
C GLY A 102 2.66 -7.72 29.69
N GLU A 103 2.74 -8.30 30.88
CA GLU A 103 3.36 -7.72 32.08
C GLU A 103 4.88 -7.97 32.06
N TYR A 104 5.57 -7.56 31.00
CA TYR A 104 6.99 -7.92 30.73
C TYR A 104 7.94 -7.53 31.84
N GLN A 105 7.75 -6.40 32.53
CA GLN A 105 8.60 -6.00 33.64
C GLN A 105 8.49 -6.97 34.83
N ARG A 106 7.29 -7.44 35.15
CA ARG A 106 7.07 -8.45 36.19
C ARG A 106 7.64 -9.80 35.78
N ALA A 107 7.50 -10.14 34.47
CA ALA A 107 8.12 -11.35 33.93
C ALA A 107 9.62 -11.35 34.09
N LEU A 108 10.29 -10.24 33.77
CA LEU A 108 11.75 -10.07 33.94
C LEU A 108 12.17 -10.27 35.39
N HIS A 109 11.42 -9.71 36.38
CA HIS A 109 11.72 -9.90 37.80
C HIS A 109 11.68 -11.38 38.18
N ASN A 110 10.66 -12.11 37.72
CA ASN A 110 10.51 -13.54 38.00
C ASN A 110 11.60 -14.38 37.31
N TYR A 111 11.96 -14.09 36.04
CA TYR A 111 13.07 -14.77 35.37
C TYR A 111 14.40 -14.51 36.07
N GLN A 112 14.68 -13.30 36.53
CA GLN A 112 15.87 -12.98 37.30
C GLN A 112 15.92 -13.75 38.62
N ALA A 113 14.77 -13.90 39.32
CA ALA A 113 14.69 -14.73 40.52
C ALA A 113 14.99 -16.20 40.20
N ALA A 114 14.39 -16.74 39.12
CA ALA A 114 14.64 -18.12 38.69
C ALA A 114 16.13 -18.37 38.37
N ILE A 115 16.78 -17.44 37.66
CA ILE A 115 18.20 -17.49 37.30
C ILE A 115 19.10 -17.32 38.54
N GLY A 116 18.70 -16.46 39.48
CA GLY A 116 19.42 -16.29 40.76
C GLY A 116 19.43 -17.56 41.59
N ILE A 117 18.38 -18.37 41.52
CA ILE A 117 18.26 -19.67 42.17
C ILE A 117 19.02 -20.76 41.39
N ASN A 118 18.83 -20.81 40.08
CA ASN A 118 19.47 -21.75 39.17
C ASN A 118 20.18 -21.02 38.02
N PRO A 119 21.48 -20.72 38.12
CA PRO A 119 22.26 -20.02 37.11
C PRO A 119 22.45 -20.81 35.78
N GLU A 120 22.15 -22.12 35.80
CA GLU A 120 22.21 -22.97 34.60
C GLU A 120 20.85 -23.16 33.93
N PHE A 121 19.84 -22.39 34.31
CA PHE A 121 18.49 -22.49 33.77
C PHE A 121 18.41 -21.80 32.38
N ALA A 122 18.89 -22.47 31.35
CA ALA A 122 18.96 -21.96 29.98
C ALA A 122 17.61 -21.39 29.48
N HIS A 123 16.51 -22.10 29.73
CA HIS A 123 15.18 -21.63 29.30
C HIS A 123 14.75 -20.31 29.97
N ALA A 124 15.19 -20.02 31.18
CA ALA A 124 14.90 -18.75 31.82
C ALA A 124 15.65 -17.59 31.14
N PHE A 125 16.89 -17.82 30.68
CA PHE A 125 17.59 -16.83 29.87
C PHE A 125 16.92 -16.59 28.51
N VAL A 126 16.44 -17.65 27.84
CA VAL A 126 15.68 -17.50 26.58
C VAL A 126 14.41 -16.66 26.82
N ALA A 127 13.62 -17.00 27.83
CA ALA A 127 12.40 -16.28 28.16
C ALA A 127 12.65 -14.82 28.56
N MET A 128 13.73 -14.58 29.29
CA MET A 128 14.19 -13.23 29.64
C MET A 128 14.58 -12.43 28.38
N GLY A 129 15.28 -13.05 27.44
CA GLY A 129 15.59 -12.47 26.13
C GLY A 129 14.36 -12.08 25.34
N ASN A 130 13.35 -12.95 25.29
CA ASN A 130 12.07 -12.66 24.63
C ASN A 130 11.33 -11.49 25.30
N ALA A 131 11.37 -11.40 26.64
CA ALA A 131 10.75 -10.31 27.38
C ALA A 131 11.47 -8.97 27.15
N PHE A 132 12.81 -8.96 27.08
CA PHE A 132 13.58 -7.78 26.72
C PHE A 132 13.32 -7.32 25.29
N ASP A 133 13.21 -8.26 24.35
CA ASP A 133 12.88 -7.95 22.95
C ASP A 133 11.49 -7.30 22.85
N SER A 134 10.48 -7.86 23.54
CA SER A 134 9.14 -7.29 23.62
C SER A 134 9.10 -5.87 24.20
N LEU A 135 10.07 -5.51 25.05
CA LEU A 135 10.25 -4.16 25.59
C LEU A 135 11.13 -3.25 24.72
N GLY A 136 11.62 -3.75 23.58
CA GLY A 136 12.57 -3.02 22.73
C GLY A 136 13.99 -2.89 23.31
N ARG A 137 14.31 -3.61 24.40
CA ARG A 137 15.59 -3.61 25.10
C ARG A 137 16.55 -4.59 24.43
N THR A 138 16.91 -4.29 23.19
CA THR A 138 17.60 -5.23 22.28
C THR A 138 18.97 -5.68 22.77
N SER A 139 19.76 -4.80 23.40
CA SER A 139 21.10 -5.18 23.90
C SER A 139 21.03 -6.23 24.99
N GLU A 140 20.04 -6.08 25.89
CA GLU A 140 19.81 -7.01 26.99
C GLU A 140 19.19 -8.33 26.47
N ALA A 141 18.36 -8.28 25.44
CA ALA A 141 17.86 -9.47 24.76
C ALA A 141 19.00 -10.29 24.18
N VAL A 142 19.92 -9.65 23.41
CA VAL A 142 21.10 -10.31 22.85
C VAL A 142 21.94 -10.96 23.95
N SER A 143 22.27 -10.21 25.01
CA SER A 143 23.08 -10.76 26.13
C SER A 143 22.41 -11.96 26.81
N SER A 144 21.08 -11.94 26.93
CA SER A 144 20.31 -13.07 27.48
C SER A 144 20.37 -14.29 26.58
N TYR A 145 20.20 -14.12 25.27
CA TYR A 145 20.31 -15.20 24.31
C TYR A 145 21.72 -15.77 24.21
N GLU A 146 22.75 -14.91 24.23
CA GLU A 146 24.16 -15.37 24.26
C GLU A 146 24.43 -16.21 25.50
N ARG A 147 23.91 -15.82 26.66
CA ARG A 147 24.03 -16.60 27.88
C ARG A 147 23.30 -17.94 27.78
N ALA A 148 22.10 -17.97 27.17
CA ALA A 148 21.38 -19.22 26.89
C ALA A 148 22.20 -20.15 25.99
N LEU A 149 22.88 -19.63 24.94
CA LEU A 149 23.74 -20.42 24.06
C LEU A 149 25.02 -20.94 24.71
N VAL A 150 25.55 -20.23 25.73
CA VAL A 150 26.66 -20.77 26.51
C VAL A 150 26.23 -22.02 27.26
N LEU A 151 24.97 -22.08 27.70
CA LEU A 151 24.41 -23.24 28.42
C LEU A 151 23.90 -24.33 27.48
N ASN A 152 23.31 -23.97 26.36
CA ASN A 152 22.82 -24.88 25.32
C ASN A 152 23.20 -24.35 23.93
N PRO A 153 24.38 -24.67 23.40
CA PRO A 153 24.83 -24.20 22.08
C PRO A 153 23.97 -24.67 20.89
N ALA A 154 23.22 -25.74 21.06
CA ALA A 154 22.41 -26.40 20.02
C ALA A 154 20.92 -25.98 20.10
N ASP A 155 20.62 -24.79 20.59
CA ASP A 155 19.25 -24.29 20.61
C ASP A 155 18.95 -23.52 19.32
N ALA A 156 18.26 -24.20 18.38
CA ALA A 156 17.86 -23.62 17.11
C ALA A 156 16.94 -22.39 17.28
N GLY A 157 16.07 -22.37 18.30
CA GLY A 157 15.16 -21.27 18.60
C GLY A 157 15.92 -20.00 19.00
N VAL A 158 16.97 -20.14 19.80
CA VAL A 158 17.80 -19.00 20.23
C VAL A 158 18.59 -18.42 19.05
N HIS A 159 19.19 -19.27 18.22
CA HIS A 159 19.86 -18.82 16.99
C HIS A 159 18.89 -18.12 16.05
N PHE A 160 17.67 -18.63 15.93
CA PHE A 160 16.61 -17.96 15.15
C PHE A 160 16.24 -16.57 15.71
N ASN A 161 16.03 -16.47 17.03
CA ASN A 161 15.70 -15.19 17.67
C ASN A 161 16.83 -14.16 17.54
N LEU A 162 18.09 -14.56 17.68
CA LEU A 162 19.25 -13.70 17.41
C LEU A 162 19.27 -13.26 15.94
N GLY A 163 18.94 -14.14 15.02
CA GLY A 163 18.80 -13.80 13.60
C GLY A 163 17.74 -12.75 13.35
N LEU A 164 16.57 -12.89 13.96
CA LEU A 164 15.48 -11.90 13.86
C LEU A 164 15.88 -10.54 14.44
N LEU A 165 16.51 -10.52 15.62
CA LEU A 165 17.03 -9.29 16.23
C LEU A 165 18.09 -8.61 15.36
N ALA A 166 19.00 -9.37 14.76
CA ALA A 166 20.00 -8.83 13.85
C ALA A 166 19.33 -8.26 12.56
N MET A 167 18.26 -8.89 12.06
CA MET A 167 17.47 -8.36 10.95
C MET A 167 16.84 -7.01 11.28
N THR A 168 16.22 -6.87 12.45
CA THR A 168 15.59 -5.60 12.88
C THR A 168 16.61 -4.48 13.07
N GLN A 169 17.85 -4.83 13.35
CA GLN A 169 18.98 -3.89 13.47
C GLN A 169 19.71 -3.64 12.14
N GLY A 170 19.25 -4.25 11.03
CA GLY A 170 19.89 -4.16 9.72
C GLY A 170 21.25 -4.85 9.61
N ARG A 171 21.63 -5.67 10.60
CA ARG A 171 22.86 -6.47 10.61
C ARG A 171 22.65 -7.77 9.85
N HIS A 172 22.40 -7.62 8.53
CA HIS A 172 21.91 -8.73 7.69
C HIS A 172 22.90 -9.90 7.57
N GLU A 173 24.23 -9.66 7.55
CA GLU A 173 25.22 -10.74 7.53
C GLU A 173 25.16 -11.58 8.80
N GLN A 174 25.11 -10.92 9.97
CA GLN A 174 24.97 -11.60 11.26
C GLN A 174 23.63 -12.34 11.36
N ALA A 175 22.58 -11.74 10.84
CA ALA A 175 21.27 -12.39 10.77
C ALA A 175 21.33 -13.67 9.93
N ALA A 176 21.94 -13.61 8.74
CA ALA A 176 22.10 -14.79 7.88
C ALA A 176 22.90 -15.90 8.55
N ASP A 177 23.99 -15.57 9.24
CA ASP A 177 24.81 -16.55 9.94
C ASP A 177 24.06 -17.21 11.09
N SER A 178 23.32 -16.43 11.90
CA SER A 178 22.50 -16.98 12.99
C SER A 178 21.37 -17.86 12.46
N LEU A 179 20.70 -17.44 11.38
CA LEU A 179 19.63 -18.23 10.77
C LEU A 179 20.16 -19.51 10.11
N ARG A 180 21.36 -19.50 9.50
CA ARG A 180 22.01 -20.73 9.00
C ARG A 180 22.30 -21.70 10.13
N ARG A 181 22.82 -21.23 11.27
CA ARG A 181 23.04 -22.08 12.45
C ARG A 181 21.74 -22.70 12.96
N ALA A 182 20.64 -21.92 12.98
CA ALA A 182 19.33 -22.47 13.34
C ALA A 182 18.90 -23.59 12.39
N ILE A 183 19.13 -23.43 11.09
CA ILE A 183 18.82 -24.43 10.05
C ILE A 183 19.75 -25.64 10.15
N ASP A 184 21.05 -25.47 10.43
CA ASP A 184 22.00 -26.54 10.60
C ASP A 184 21.61 -27.47 11.77
N ILE A 185 21.08 -26.86 12.86
CA ILE A 185 20.58 -27.60 14.03
C ILE A 185 19.22 -28.25 13.73
N GLN A 186 18.30 -27.52 13.08
CA GLN A 186 16.96 -28.00 12.75
C GLN A 186 16.64 -27.73 11.27
N PRO A 187 16.96 -28.69 10.36
CA PRO A 187 16.79 -28.51 8.91
C PRO A 187 15.36 -28.29 8.43
N GLU A 188 14.36 -28.66 9.24
CA GLU A 188 12.94 -28.50 8.94
C GLU A 188 12.32 -27.27 9.62
N PHE A 189 13.13 -26.30 10.05
CA PHE A 189 12.65 -25.10 10.69
C PHE A 189 12.17 -24.07 9.66
N ALA A 190 10.91 -24.18 9.24
CA ALA A 190 10.31 -23.32 8.21
C ALA A 190 10.51 -21.84 8.45
N ALA A 191 10.35 -21.36 9.71
CA ALA A 191 10.52 -19.95 10.06
C ALA A 191 11.97 -19.48 9.89
N ALA A 192 12.97 -20.32 10.17
CA ALA A 192 14.38 -19.99 9.97
C ALA A 192 14.73 -19.90 8.48
N HIS A 193 14.23 -20.83 7.65
CA HIS A 193 14.35 -20.73 6.19
C HIS A 193 13.67 -19.46 5.64
N HIS A 194 12.49 -19.12 6.13
CA HIS A 194 11.80 -17.89 5.77
C HIS A 194 12.60 -16.63 6.15
N GLY A 195 13.09 -16.58 7.41
CA GLY A 195 13.96 -15.50 7.89
C GLY A 195 15.23 -15.36 7.05
N LEU A 196 15.89 -16.48 6.74
CA LEU A 196 17.09 -16.52 5.90
C LEU A 196 16.81 -16.00 4.49
N GLY A 197 15.69 -16.41 3.89
CA GLY A 197 15.29 -15.96 2.56
C GLY A 197 15.06 -14.44 2.51
N ARG A 198 14.39 -13.87 3.51
CA ARG A 198 14.20 -12.42 3.64
C ARG A 198 15.53 -11.69 3.85
N THR A 199 16.40 -12.23 4.68
CA THR A 199 17.73 -11.66 4.95
C THR A 199 18.59 -11.65 3.69
N LEU A 200 18.64 -12.76 2.96
CA LEU A 200 19.37 -12.88 1.70
C LEU A 200 18.81 -11.97 0.62
N HIS A 201 17.49 -11.78 0.58
CA HIS A 201 16.87 -10.79 -0.30
C HIS A 201 17.37 -9.37 0.02
N SER A 202 17.42 -9.01 1.31
CA SER A 202 17.95 -7.71 1.76
C SER A 202 19.44 -7.52 1.43
N LEU A 203 20.21 -8.60 1.40
CA LEU A 203 21.62 -8.61 0.98
C LEU A 203 21.83 -8.64 -0.55
N GLY A 204 20.77 -8.83 -1.35
CA GLY A 204 20.87 -8.99 -2.80
C GLY A 204 21.29 -10.38 -3.27
N HIS A 205 21.41 -11.33 -2.37
CA HIS A 205 21.73 -12.70 -2.68
C HIS A 205 20.48 -13.46 -3.15
N LEU A 206 19.96 -13.05 -4.32
CA LEU A 206 18.63 -13.44 -4.79
C LEU A 206 18.48 -14.95 -5.05
N ASP A 207 19.55 -15.65 -5.49
CA ASP A 207 19.52 -17.11 -5.69
C ASP A 207 19.32 -17.85 -4.37
N GLY A 208 20.08 -17.47 -3.35
CA GLY A 208 19.96 -18.02 -2.00
C GLY A 208 18.62 -17.69 -1.36
N ALA A 209 18.11 -16.47 -1.60
CA ALA A 209 16.81 -16.05 -1.13
C ALA A 209 15.68 -16.89 -1.71
N GLU A 210 15.68 -17.11 -3.04
CA GLU A 210 14.69 -17.99 -3.70
C GLU A 210 14.76 -19.42 -3.16
N SER A 211 15.95 -19.99 -3.05
CA SER A 211 16.15 -21.36 -2.54
C SER A 211 15.60 -21.51 -1.12
N SER A 212 15.96 -20.57 -0.22
CA SER A 212 15.51 -20.58 1.17
C SER A 212 13.99 -20.42 1.29
N LEU A 213 13.38 -19.50 0.51
CA LEU A 213 11.94 -19.29 0.51
C LEU A 213 11.16 -20.47 -0.09
N ARG A 214 11.67 -21.11 -1.14
CA ARG A 214 11.07 -22.34 -1.69
C ARG A 214 11.11 -23.48 -0.66
N ARG A 215 12.22 -23.63 0.08
CA ARG A 215 12.29 -24.60 1.16
C ARG A 215 11.33 -24.26 2.30
N ALA A 216 11.25 -23.02 2.71
CA ALA A 216 10.27 -22.55 3.70
C ALA A 216 8.83 -22.85 3.26
N LEU A 217 8.49 -22.57 2.00
CA LEU A 217 7.17 -22.82 1.45
C LEU A 217 6.86 -24.32 1.37
N SER A 218 7.85 -25.17 1.04
CA SER A 218 7.67 -26.63 1.05
C SER A 218 7.40 -27.19 2.45
N LEU A 219 7.94 -26.54 3.50
CA LEU A 219 7.70 -26.91 4.90
C LEU A 219 6.40 -26.32 5.47
N ALA A 220 5.97 -25.20 4.94
CA ALA A 220 4.75 -24.52 5.35
C ALA A 220 3.95 -24.06 4.10
N PRO A 221 3.32 -24.98 3.35
CA PRO A 221 2.68 -24.69 2.07
C PRO A 221 1.53 -23.68 2.15
N GLU A 222 0.88 -23.59 3.31
CA GLU A 222 -0.25 -22.70 3.53
C GLU A 222 0.13 -21.27 3.95
N SER A 223 1.43 -20.96 4.03
CA SER A 223 1.90 -19.64 4.46
C SER A 223 1.88 -18.61 3.34
N ASP A 224 0.89 -17.76 3.33
CA ASP A 224 0.80 -16.64 2.38
C ASP A 224 1.92 -15.60 2.55
N GLU A 225 2.50 -15.51 3.75
CA GLU A 225 3.65 -14.64 4.04
C GLU A 225 4.89 -15.10 3.27
N ILE A 226 5.19 -16.42 3.32
CA ILE A 226 6.33 -16.99 2.61
C ILE A 226 6.12 -16.87 1.11
N LEU A 227 4.92 -17.19 0.63
CA LEU A 227 4.54 -17.06 -0.77
C LEU A 227 4.71 -15.63 -1.28
N TYR A 228 4.22 -14.64 -0.54
CA TYR A 228 4.40 -13.23 -0.89
C TYR A 228 5.87 -12.83 -0.98
N ASN A 229 6.70 -13.23 0.01
CA ASN A 229 8.13 -12.92 -0.01
C ASN A 229 8.85 -13.62 -1.17
N LEU A 230 8.46 -14.85 -1.51
CA LEU A 230 8.99 -15.55 -2.68
C LEU A 230 8.61 -14.83 -3.98
N ALA A 231 7.36 -14.37 -4.11
CA ALA A 231 6.93 -13.58 -5.25
C ALA A 231 7.77 -12.30 -5.42
N MET A 232 8.07 -11.59 -4.33
CA MET A 232 8.93 -10.39 -4.36
C MET A 232 10.37 -10.73 -4.81
N VAL A 233 10.92 -11.85 -4.35
CA VAL A 233 12.25 -12.32 -4.80
C VAL A 233 12.23 -12.71 -6.29
N LEU A 234 11.18 -13.37 -6.77
CA LEU A 234 11.02 -13.70 -8.19
C LEU A 234 10.95 -12.44 -9.06
N ILE A 235 10.23 -11.40 -8.62
CA ILE A 235 10.24 -10.10 -9.28
C ILE A 235 11.65 -9.51 -9.33
N ALA A 236 12.38 -9.53 -8.21
CA ALA A 236 13.75 -9.00 -8.16
C ALA A 236 14.72 -9.76 -9.08
N ARG A 237 14.44 -11.03 -9.36
CA ARG A 237 15.19 -11.88 -10.30
C ARG A 237 14.75 -11.76 -11.75
N ASN A 238 13.84 -10.88 -12.09
CA ASN A 238 13.18 -10.79 -13.41
C ASN A 238 12.42 -12.08 -13.81
N LYS A 239 11.91 -12.82 -12.83
CA LYS A 239 11.09 -14.03 -12.98
C LYS A 239 9.65 -13.79 -12.54
N ALA A 240 9.13 -12.61 -12.82
CA ALA A 240 7.75 -12.26 -12.46
C ALA A 240 6.70 -13.25 -12.99
N PRO A 241 6.82 -13.81 -14.21
CA PRO A 241 5.90 -14.85 -14.69
C PRO A 241 5.82 -16.08 -13.76
N ASP A 242 6.96 -16.59 -13.25
CA ASP A 242 6.95 -17.70 -12.28
C ASP A 242 6.20 -17.34 -11.01
N GLY A 243 6.26 -16.06 -10.61
CA GLY A 243 5.51 -15.53 -9.48
C GLY A 243 4.00 -15.42 -9.75
N VAL A 244 3.60 -15.14 -11.01
CA VAL A 244 2.19 -15.17 -11.42
C VAL A 244 1.64 -16.59 -11.26
N ASP A 245 2.32 -17.59 -11.81
CA ASP A 245 1.88 -19.00 -11.75
C ASP A 245 1.73 -19.46 -10.28
N LEU A 246 2.75 -19.17 -9.46
CA LEU A 246 2.76 -19.52 -8.04
C LEU A 246 1.62 -18.88 -7.25
N THR A 247 1.34 -17.61 -7.51
CA THR A 247 0.25 -16.88 -6.82
C THR A 247 -1.12 -17.28 -7.35
N MET A 248 -1.25 -17.63 -8.63
CA MET A 248 -2.49 -18.15 -9.22
C MET A 248 -2.94 -19.46 -8.54
N GLU A 249 -2.03 -20.42 -8.38
CA GLU A 249 -2.34 -21.68 -7.71
C GLU A 249 -2.93 -21.45 -6.30
N ARG A 250 -2.41 -20.45 -5.60
CA ARG A 250 -2.89 -20.12 -4.25
C ARG A 250 -4.21 -19.34 -4.25
N LEU A 251 -4.40 -18.41 -5.19
CA LEU A 251 -5.63 -17.63 -5.35
C LEU A 251 -6.86 -18.52 -5.57
N GLU A 252 -6.70 -19.61 -6.32
CA GLU A 252 -7.78 -20.57 -6.58
C GLU A 252 -8.25 -21.29 -5.31
N ARG A 253 -7.34 -21.49 -4.35
CA ARG A 253 -7.63 -22.21 -3.09
C ARG A 253 -8.10 -21.28 -1.97
N ALA A 254 -7.40 -20.16 -1.78
CA ALA A 254 -7.64 -19.24 -0.68
C ALA A 254 -7.18 -17.81 -1.02
N PRO A 255 -8.04 -16.95 -1.56
CA PRO A 255 -7.68 -15.58 -1.95
C PRO A 255 -7.54 -14.67 -0.72
N THR A 256 -6.35 -14.61 -0.13
CA THR A 256 -6.02 -13.66 0.93
C THR A 256 -5.52 -12.34 0.35
N TRP A 257 -5.44 -11.29 1.19
CA TRP A 257 -4.89 -10.01 0.74
C TRP A 257 -3.41 -10.12 0.28
N LYS A 258 -2.61 -11.00 0.91
CA LYS A 258 -1.21 -11.21 0.53
C LYS A 258 -1.07 -11.90 -0.82
N THR A 259 -1.89 -12.92 -1.08
CA THR A 259 -1.91 -13.59 -2.38
C THR A 259 -2.39 -12.68 -3.49
N LYS A 260 -3.46 -11.89 -3.25
CA LYS A 260 -3.95 -10.86 -4.18
C LYS A 260 -2.87 -9.82 -4.51
N MET A 261 -2.18 -9.33 -3.49
CA MET A 261 -1.10 -8.34 -3.66
C MET A 261 0.13 -8.93 -4.35
N GLY A 262 0.52 -10.16 -4.00
CA GLY A 262 1.61 -10.90 -4.65
C GLY A 262 1.33 -11.08 -6.14
N PHE A 263 0.13 -11.54 -6.49
CA PHE A 263 -0.32 -11.68 -7.87
C PHE A 263 -0.25 -10.34 -8.62
N ALA A 264 -0.88 -9.29 -8.09
CA ALA A 264 -0.89 -7.97 -8.73
C ALA A 264 0.53 -7.41 -8.93
N SER A 265 1.42 -7.61 -7.96
CA SER A 265 2.83 -7.17 -8.05
C SER A 265 3.62 -7.92 -9.12
N CYS A 266 3.40 -9.23 -9.27
CA CYS A 266 4.01 -10.06 -10.32
C CYS A 266 3.46 -9.69 -11.69
N VAL A 267 2.13 -9.58 -11.83
CA VAL A 267 1.48 -9.17 -13.07
C VAL A 267 1.97 -7.81 -13.53
N ALA A 268 2.12 -6.83 -12.65
CA ALA A 268 2.61 -5.49 -12.99
C ALA A 268 4.01 -5.47 -13.66
N ARG A 269 4.75 -6.59 -13.58
CA ARG A 269 6.11 -6.76 -14.14
C ARG A 269 6.16 -7.85 -15.22
N THR A 270 4.99 -8.34 -15.67
CA THR A 270 4.88 -9.42 -16.65
C THR A 270 4.30 -8.89 -17.95
N GLU A 271 4.93 -9.21 -19.05
CA GLU A 271 4.37 -9.08 -20.39
C GLU A 271 3.93 -10.47 -20.87
N PHE A 272 2.66 -10.61 -21.16
CA PHE A 272 2.09 -11.91 -21.50
C PHE A 272 2.26 -12.23 -22.99
N VAL A 273 2.71 -13.44 -23.26
CA VAL A 273 2.92 -13.97 -24.62
C VAL A 273 1.98 -15.14 -24.95
N ALA A 274 1.25 -15.65 -23.98
CA ALA A 274 0.27 -16.71 -24.10
C ALA A 274 -1.05 -16.30 -23.43
N ASN A 275 -2.16 -16.68 -24.03
CA ASN A 275 -3.49 -16.37 -23.49
C ASN A 275 -3.92 -17.48 -22.51
N ASP A 276 -3.95 -17.13 -21.24
CA ASP A 276 -4.46 -17.96 -20.16
C ASP A 276 -5.79 -17.42 -19.64
N ALA A 277 -6.82 -18.27 -19.62
CA ALA A 277 -8.16 -17.87 -19.21
C ALA A 277 -8.26 -17.58 -17.69
N GLY A 278 -7.51 -18.32 -16.85
CA GLY A 278 -7.48 -18.15 -15.41
C GLY A 278 -6.81 -16.82 -15.04
N ILE A 279 -5.63 -16.55 -15.62
CA ILE A 279 -4.91 -15.28 -15.44
C ILE A 279 -5.78 -14.11 -15.91
N ARG A 280 -6.44 -14.26 -17.05
CA ARG A 280 -7.32 -13.24 -17.62
C ARG A 280 -8.50 -12.92 -16.67
N ALA A 281 -9.13 -13.94 -16.11
CA ALA A 281 -10.21 -13.80 -15.13
C ALA A 281 -9.70 -13.15 -13.83
N ALA A 282 -8.58 -13.63 -13.28
CA ALA A 282 -7.98 -13.07 -12.07
C ALA A 282 -7.56 -11.61 -12.26
N LEU A 283 -6.97 -11.25 -13.40
CA LEU A 283 -6.58 -9.89 -13.71
C LEU A 283 -7.79 -8.96 -13.88
N THR A 284 -8.88 -9.46 -14.47
CA THR A 284 -10.16 -8.72 -14.55
C THR A 284 -10.65 -8.38 -13.13
N VAL A 285 -10.63 -9.36 -12.23
CA VAL A 285 -11.01 -9.15 -10.82
C VAL A 285 -10.01 -8.21 -10.13
N ALA A 286 -8.70 -8.37 -10.36
CA ALA A 286 -7.66 -7.53 -9.77
C ALA A 286 -7.78 -6.04 -10.12
N ILE A 287 -8.30 -5.73 -11.32
CA ILE A 287 -8.58 -4.35 -11.75
C ILE A 287 -9.90 -3.86 -11.17
N THR A 288 -10.93 -4.71 -11.13
CA THR A 288 -12.27 -4.31 -10.64
C THR A 288 -12.35 -4.18 -9.13
N GLU A 289 -11.63 -5.03 -8.36
CA GLU A 289 -11.53 -5.03 -6.89
C GLU A 289 -10.28 -4.32 -6.34
N PRO A 290 -9.56 -3.53 -7.05
CA PRO A 290 -8.18 -3.05 -7.01
C PRO A 290 -7.26 -3.81 -6.01
N TRP A 291 -6.75 -4.98 -6.44
CA TRP A 291 -5.78 -5.76 -5.66
C TRP A 291 -4.39 -5.09 -5.60
N GLY A 292 -4.14 -4.16 -6.49
CA GLY A 292 -2.99 -3.29 -6.58
C GLY A 292 -3.39 -1.97 -7.22
N THR A 293 -2.45 -1.15 -7.61
CA THR A 293 -2.72 0.09 -8.34
C THR A 293 -3.19 -0.25 -9.75
N PRO A 294 -4.44 0.03 -10.14
CA PRO A 294 -4.99 -0.37 -11.45
C PRO A 294 -4.14 0.10 -12.61
N TYR A 295 -3.52 1.27 -12.48
CA TYR A 295 -2.60 1.82 -13.45
C TYR A 295 -1.42 0.88 -13.80
N GLN A 296 -0.81 0.24 -12.78
CA GLN A 296 0.31 -0.70 -12.98
C GLN A 296 -0.13 -1.98 -13.72
N LEU A 297 -1.43 -2.31 -13.65
CA LEU A 297 -2.01 -3.49 -14.28
C LEU A 297 -2.47 -3.24 -15.73
N CYS A 298 -2.52 -1.96 -16.19
CA CYS A 298 -3.01 -1.58 -17.51
C CYS A 298 -2.19 -2.22 -18.64
N ARG A 299 -0.87 -2.04 -18.65
CA ARG A 299 0.00 -2.60 -19.71
C ARG A 299 -0.02 -4.13 -19.77
N PRO A 300 0.11 -4.87 -18.66
CA PRO A 300 -0.08 -6.32 -18.66
C PRO A 300 -1.44 -6.76 -19.19
N ALA A 301 -2.51 -6.07 -18.80
CA ALA A 301 -3.85 -6.36 -19.30
C ALA A 301 -3.96 -6.14 -20.82
N LEU A 302 -3.41 -5.04 -21.32
CA LEU A 302 -3.36 -4.76 -22.76
C LEU A 302 -2.53 -5.82 -23.51
N SER A 303 -1.42 -6.31 -22.95
CA SER A 303 -0.66 -7.40 -23.58
C SER A 303 -1.50 -8.67 -23.72
N LEU A 304 -2.29 -9.05 -22.71
CA LEU A 304 -3.25 -10.17 -22.81
C LEU A 304 -4.37 -9.92 -23.80
N ILE A 305 -4.94 -8.70 -23.82
CA ILE A 305 -5.99 -8.31 -24.78
C ILE A 305 -5.48 -8.42 -26.22
N MET A 306 -4.26 -7.99 -26.46
CA MET A 306 -3.61 -8.03 -27.78
C MET A 306 -3.27 -9.45 -28.27
N LEU A 307 -3.33 -10.48 -27.41
CA LEU A 307 -3.23 -11.88 -27.83
C LEU A 307 -4.49 -12.38 -28.55
N ASN A 308 -5.60 -11.64 -28.46
CA ASN A 308 -6.76 -11.92 -29.30
C ASN A 308 -6.49 -11.45 -30.74
N PRO A 309 -6.42 -12.36 -31.74
CA PRO A 309 -6.02 -12.00 -33.11
C PRO A 309 -6.96 -11.00 -33.79
N LYS A 310 -8.26 -11.01 -33.44
CA LYS A 310 -9.22 -10.02 -33.99
C LYS A 310 -8.94 -8.63 -33.45
N ILE A 311 -8.76 -8.49 -32.11
CA ILE A 311 -8.44 -7.18 -31.49
C ILE A 311 -7.09 -6.67 -31.99
N ALA A 312 -6.07 -7.53 -32.01
CA ALA A 312 -4.75 -7.17 -32.53
C ALA A 312 -4.80 -6.77 -34.02
N GLY A 313 -5.65 -7.42 -34.80
CA GLY A 313 -5.89 -7.07 -36.21
C GLY A 313 -6.48 -5.66 -36.35
N LEU A 314 -7.50 -5.33 -35.57
CA LEU A 314 -8.12 -3.99 -35.56
C LEU A 314 -7.11 -2.89 -35.16
N VAL A 315 -6.35 -3.12 -34.10
CA VAL A 315 -5.31 -2.18 -33.62
C VAL A 315 -4.26 -1.98 -34.70
N ARG A 316 -3.81 -3.03 -35.39
CA ARG A 316 -2.83 -2.97 -36.47
C ARG A 316 -3.31 -2.19 -37.69
N ILE A 317 -4.54 -2.45 -38.15
CA ILE A 317 -5.13 -1.77 -39.30
C ILE A 317 -5.23 -0.26 -39.03
N VAL A 318 -5.74 0.12 -37.86
CA VAL A 318 -5.84 1.54 -37.47
C VAL A 318 -4.46 2.21 -37.43
N ASN A 319 -3.48 1.58 -36.81
CA ASN A 319 -2.14 2.18 -36.72
C ASN A 319 -1.45 2.30 -38.09
N ALA A 320 -1.69 1.36 -39.00
CA ALA A 320 -1.18 1.43 -40.37
C ALA A 320 -1.83 2.54 -41.21
N SER A 321 -3.07 2.88 -40.91
CA SER A 321 -3.83 3.93 -41.61
C SER A 321 -3.75 5.31 -40.96
N TRP A 322 -3.18 5.40 -39.73
CA TRP A 322 -3.13 6.65 -38.99
C TRP A 322 -2.37 7.76 -39.75
N PRO A 323 -2.85 9.04 -39.78
CA PRO A 323 -4.01 9.60 -39.04
C PRO A 323 -5.37 9.49 -39.71
N LEU A 324 -5.47 8.75 -40.82
CA LEU A 324 -6.73 8.56 -41.53
C LEU A 324 -7.77 7.87 -40.64
N ARG A 325 -8.96 8.44 -40.57
CA ARG A 325 -10.12 7.82 -39.91
C ARG A 325 -10.77 6.81 -40.88
N LEU A 326 -10.69 5.53 -40.50
CA LEU A 326 -11.31 4.47 -41.25
C LEU A 326 -12.85 4.52 -41.07
N PRO A 327 -13.65 4.35 -42.14
CA PRO A 327 -15.09 4.23 -41.98
C PRO A 327 -15.47 3.03 -41.10
N LYS A 328 -16.58 3.13 -40.41
CA LYS A 328 -17.09 2.04 -39.58
C LYS A 328 -17.13 0.69 -40.29
N SER A 329 -17.65 0.69 -41.55
CA SER A 329 -17.76 -0.51 -42.37
C SER A 329 -16.42 -1.19 -42.70
N THR A 330 -15.32 -0.45 -42.65
CA THR A 330 -13.95 -0.98 -42.80
C THR A 330 -13.37 -1.43 -41.49
N LEU A 331 -13.69 -0.73 -40.40
CA LEU A 331 -13.16 -1.01 -39.06
C LEU A 331 -13.89 -2.17 -38.38
N PHE A 332 -15.24 -2.21 -38.44
CA PHE A 332 -16.04 -3.17 -37.68
C PHE A 332 -16.93 -4.00 -38.58
N ASP A 333 -16.70 -5.29 -38.62
CA ASP A 333 -17.68 -6.28 -38.97
C ASP A 333 -18.54 -6.71 -37.74
N ALA A 334 -19.61 -7.45 -37.95
CA ALA A 334 -20.45 -7.97 -36.87
C ALA A 334 -19.68 -8.83 -35.84
N GLY A 335 -18.65 -9.53 -36.28
CA GLY A 335 -17.83 -10.39 -35.45
C GLY A 335 -16.82 -9.61 -34.62
N ALA A 336 -16.36 -8.45 -35.07
CA ALA A 336 -15.44 -7.59 -34.37
C ALA A 336 -16.10 -6.94 -33.14
N LEU A 337 -17.25 -6.30 -33.31
CA LEU A 337 -17.99 -5.67 -32.21
C LEU A 337 -18.43 -6.68 -31.15
N ASN A 338 -18.90 -7.87 -31.57
CA ASN A 338 -19.22 -8.94 -30.62
C ASN A 338 -17.98 -9.37 -29.81
N THR A 339 -16.79 -9.44 -30.42
CA THR A 339 -15.55 -9.80 -29.73
C THR A 339 -15.18 -8.75 -28.72
N LEU A 340 -15.25 -7.46 -29.06
CA LEU A 340 -14.97 -6.34 -28.16
C LEU A 340 -16.00 -6.26 -27.03
N ALA A 341 -17.28 -6.47 -27.31
CA ALA A 341 -18.35 -6.44 -26.31
C ALA A 341 -18.29 -7.60 -25.31
N ALA A 342 -17.73 -8.74 -25.70
CA ALA A 342 -17.58 -9.91 -24.83
C ALA A 342 -16.30 -9.90 -23.99
N ASP A 343 -15.37 -8.98 -24.22
CA ASP A 343 -14.07 -8.95 -23.55
C ASP A 343 -14.15 -8.22 -22.21
N ALA A 344 -14.40 -8.97 -21.14
CA ALA A 344 -14.52 -8.42 -19.78
C ALA A 344 -13.23 -7.73 -19.28
N LEU A 345 -12.03 -8.24 -19.67
CA LEU A 345 -10.77 -7.62 -19.30
C LEU A 345 -10.60 -6.25 -19.97
N LEU A 346 -10.96 -6.14 -21.26
CA LEU A 346 -10.94 -4.87 -21.96
C LEU A 346 -11.87 -3.86 -21.27
N HIS A 347 -13.07 -4.25 -20.91
CA HIS A 347 -14.00 -3.36 -20.20
C HIS A 347 -13.45 -2.94 -18.85
N ALA A 348 -12.90 -3.87 -18.07
CA ALA A 348 -12.30 -3.56 -16.78
C ALA A 348 -11.19 -2.49 -16.88
N VAL A 349 -10.32 -2.60 -17.91
CA VAL A 349 -9.27 -1.60 -18.19
C VAL A 349 -9.87 -0.25 -18.56
N LEU A 350 -10.79 -0.23 -19.53
CA LEU A 350 -11.39 1.00 -20.05
C LEU A 350 -12.18 1.78 -18.98
N GLU A 351 -12.69 1.08 -17.96
CA GLU A 351 -13.49 1.64 -16.89
C GLU A 351 -12.69 2.04 -15.65
N ALA A 352 -11.41 1.64 -15.55
CA ALA A 352 -10.61 1.84 -14.34
C ALA A 352 -9.50 2.87 -14.48
N VAL A 353 -8.85 2.97 -15.65
CA VAL A 353 -7.65 3.80 -15.86
C VAL A 353 -7.59 4.36 -17.28
N PRO A 354 -6.91 5.51 -17.50
CA PRO A 354 -6.55 5.94 -18.84
C PRO A 354 -5.66 4.90 -19.52
N VAL A 355 -6.02 4.55 -20.76
CA VAL A 355 -5.17 3.65 -21.57
C VAL A 355 -3.89 4.38 -21.95
N SER A 356 -2.74 3.81 -21.59
CA SER A 356 -1.43 4.46 -21.66
C SER A 356 -0.48 3.87 -22.74
N THR A 357 -1.04 3.50 -23.90
CA THR A 357 -0.28 3.09 -25.10
C THR A 357 -0.83 3.78 -26.33
N ILE A 358 0.06 4.31 -27.18
CA ILE A 358 -0.31 5.10 -28.35
C ILE A 358 -1.12 4.27 -29.34
N GLU A 359 -0.72 3.01 -29.54
CA GLU A 359 -1.34 2.11 -30.51
C GLU A 359 -2.80 1.84 -30.13
N PHE A 360 -3.06 1.63 -28.85
CA PHE A 360 -4.39 1.35 -28.37
C PHE A 360 -5.25 2.63 -28.27
N GLU A 361 -4.66 3.78 -27.93
CA GLU A 361 -5.34 5.08 -27.97
C GLU A 361 -5.82 5.41 -29.38
N ARG A 362 -5.00 5.17 -30.40
CA ARG A 362 -5.39 5.36 -31.81
C ARG A 362 -6.56 4.46 -32.19
N PHE A 363 -6.54 3.20 -31.76
CA PHE A 363 -7.64 2.28 -31.97
C PHE A 363 -8.93 2.78 -31.30
N LEU A 364 -8.87 3.20 -30.02
CA LEU A 364 -10.04 3.74 -29.32
C LEU A 364 -10.55 5.04 -29.96
N THR A 365 -9.65 5.87 -30.47
CA THR A 365 -10.02 7.08 -31.22
C THR A 365 -10.78 6.74 -32.51
N ALA A 366 -10.35 5.74 -33.25
CA ALA A 366 -11.07 5.26 -34.44
C ALA A 366 -12.42 4.60 -34.09
N ALA A 367 -12.47 3.83 -33.00
CA ALA A 367 -13.70 3.23 -32.49
C ALA A 367 -14.73 4.29 -32.07
N ARG A 368 -14.26 5.37 -31.43
CA ARG A 368 -15.09 6.52 -31.04
C ARG A 368 -15.67 7.23 -32.29
N HIS A 369 -14.86 7.40 -33.33
CA HIS A 369 -15.33 7.96 -34.59
C HIS A 369 -16.39 7.07 -35.23
N ALA A 370 -16.21 5.75 -35.29
CA ALA A 370 -17.18 4.81 -35.81
C ALA A 370 -18.54 4.83 -35.05
N LEU A 371 -18.48 5.00 -33.70
CA LEU A 371 -19.67 5.19 -32.89
C LEU A 371 -20.39 6.50 -33.27
N LEU A 372 -19.66 7.57 -33.52
CA LEU A 372 -20.23 8.85 -33.94
C LEU A 372 -20.88 8.77 -35.30
N GLU A 373 -20.26 8.11 -36.28
CA GLU A 373 -20.87 7.85 -37.61
C GLU A 373 -22.21 7.10 -37.48
N THR A 374 -22.23 6.08 -36.61
CA THR A 374 -23.47 5.30 -36.38
C THR A 374 -24.56 6.16 -35.74
N ALA A 375 -24.22 6.99 -34.76
CA ALA A 375 -25.21 7.84 -34.08
C ALA A 375 -25.71 9.04 -34.92
N ALA A 376 -24.89 9.50 -35.86
CA ALA A 376 -25.22 10.56 -36.80
C ALA A 376 -26.08 10.08 -37.98
N SER A 377 -26.04 8.78 -38.28
CA SER A 377 -26.84 8.19 -39.39
C SER A 377 -28.34 8.32 -39.16
N GLU A 378 -29.07 8.61 -40.21
CA GLU A 378 -30.53 8.60 -40.22
C GLU A 378 -31.10 7.17 -40.40
N GLN A 379 -30.26 6.21 -40.78
CA GLN A 379 -30.66 4.81 -40.94
C GLN A 379 -30.79 4.14 -39.58
N PRO A 380 -31.72 3.16 -39.43
CA PRO A 380 -31.77 2.39 -38.18
C PRO A 380 -30.45 1.66 -37.95
N PRO A 381 -29.99 1.57 -36.67
CA PRO A 381 -28.74 0.92 -36.36
C PRO A 381 -28.77 -0.56 -36.73
N ASP A 382 -27.65 -1.06 -37.25
CA ASP A 382 -27.46 -2.49 -37.50
C ASP A 382 -27.56 -3.31 -36.21
N PRO A 383 -28.07 -4.54 -36.22
CA PRO A 383 -28.07 -5.41 -35.07
C PRO A 383 -26.68 -5.57 -34.40
N SER A 384 -25.60 -5.52 -35.17
CA SER A 384 -24.22 -5.55 -34.67
C SER A 384 -23.87 -4.32 -33.80
N ASP A 385 -24.47 -3.16 -34.09
CA ASP A 385 -24.25 -1.96 -33.28
C ASP A 385 -24.87 -2.10 -31.90
N THR A 386 -26.04 -2.71 -31.81
CA THR A 386 -26.70 -3.02 -30.54
C THR A 386 -25.89 -4.05 -29.74
N ALA A 387 -25.31 -5.04 -30.41
CA ALA A 387 -24.40 -6.01 -29.77
C ALA A 387 -23.10 -5.36 -29.29
N GLY A 388 -22.64 -4.27 -29.92
CA GLY A 388 -21.48 -3.49 -29.54
C GLY A 388 -21.70 -2.53 -28.36
N LEU A 389 -22.92 -2.36 -27.87
CA LEU A 389 -23.24 -1.40 -26.80
C LEU A 389 -22.37 -1.53 -25.52
N PRO A 390 -22.04 -2.73 -24.99
CA PRO A 390 -21.17 -2.85 -23.83
C PRO A 390 -19.78 -2.26 -24.06
N PHE A 391 -19.18 -2.51 -25.23
CA PHE A 391 -17.89 -1.91 -25.60
C PHE A 391 -17.99 -0.38 -25.77
N TYR A 392 -19.01 0.12 -26.42
CA TYR A 392 -19.22 1.56 -26.57
C TYR A 392 -19.49 2.27 -25.24
N ALA A 393 -20.14 1.60 -24.28
CA ALA A 393 -20.32 2.13 -22.94
C ALA A 393 -18.98 2.21 -22.20
N ALA A 394 -18.15 1.17 -22.26
CA ALA A 394 -16.80 1.19 -21.69
C ALA A 394 -15.91 2.25 -22.36
N LEU A 395 -16.02 2.43 -23.68
CA LEU A 395 -15.33 3.49 -24.43
C LEU A 395 -15.76 4.90 -23.99
N ALA A 396 -17.05 5.13 -23.80
CA ALA A 396 -17.56 6.42 -23.32
C ALA A 396 -17.06 6.72 -21.89
N ARG A 397 -16.96 5.71 -21.03
CA ARG A 397 -16.36 5.82 -19.70
C ARG A 397 -14.87 6.12 -19.78
N GLN A 398 -14.14 5.46 -20.69
CA GLN A 398 -12.72 5.75 -20.93
C GLN A 398 -12.50 7.20 -21.38
N CYS A 399 -13.35 7.71 -22.30
CA CYS A 399 -13.28 9.10 -22.75
C CYS A 399 -13.52 10.10 -21.63
N PHE A 400 -14.35 9.78 -20.65
CA PHE A 400 -14.56 10.61 -19.47
C PHE A 400 -13.37 10.53 -18.49
N ILE A 401 -12.80 9.33 -18.27
CA ILE A 401 -11.64 9.14 -17.38
C ILE A 401 -10.41 9.88 -17.92
N ASN A 402 -10.18 9.82 -19.24
CA ASN A 402 -9.05 10.50 -19.88
C ASN A 402 -9.34 11.97 -20.23
N GLU A 403 -10.52 12.48 -19.82
CA GLU A 403 -10.95 13.85 -20.00
C GLU A 403 -10.92 14.30 -21.48
N TYR A 404 -11.35 13.40 -22.35
CA TYR A 404 -11.49 13.65 -23.79
C TYR A 404 -10.17 14.04 -24.49
N VAL A 405 -9.05 13.52 -24.01
CA VAL A 405 -7.71 13.82 -24.55
C VAL A 405 -7.48 13.27 -25.95
N PHE A 406 -8.27 12.30 -26.41
CA PHE A 406 -8.14 11.69 -27.72
C PHE A 406 -8.19 12.71 -28.85
N ASP A 407 -7.39 12.48 -29.88
CA ASP A 407 -7.33 13.32 -31.07
C ASP A 407 -8.67 13.39 -31.79
N ARG A 408 -8.99 14.55 -32.35
CA ARG A 408 -10.22 14.80 -33.15
C ARG A 408 -9.96 15.82 -34.24
N ASP A 409 -10.62 15.67 -35.38
CA ASP A 409 -10.62 16.64 -36.45
C ASP A 409 -11.87 17.55 -36.41
N ALA A 410 -11.91 18.56 -37.30
CA ALA A 410 -12.99 19.53 -37.34
C ALA A 410 -14.34 18.90 -37.78
N GLY A 411 -14.29 17.90 -38.67
CA GLY A 411 -15.51 17.19 -39.12
C GLY A 411 -16.12 16.36 -38.02
N GLU A 412 -15.26 15.62 -37.29
CA GLU A 412 -15.62 14.84 -36.12
C GLU A 412 -16.23 15.72 -35.01
N GLN A 413 -15.65 16.91 -34.79
CA GLN A 413 -16.16 17.87 -33.80
C GLN A 413 -17.54 18.43 -34.20
N ALA A 414 -17.74 18.76 -35.45
CA ALA A 414 -19.03 19.24 -35.97
C ALA A 414 -20.12 18.18 -35.90
N ALA A 415 -19.83 16.93 -36.27
CA ALA A 415 -20.76 15.82 -36.16
C ALA A 415 -21.14 15.53 -34.68
N ALA A 416 -20.19 15.56 -33.79
CA ALA A 416 -20.44 15.40 -32.35
C ALA A 416 -21.33 16.52 -31.77
N ALA A 417 -21.16 17.77 -32.24
CA ALA A 417 -22.02 18.88 -31.85
C ALA A 417 -23.45 18.70 -32.33
N VAL A 418 -23.65 18.18 -33.56
CA VAL A 418 -25.00 17.86 -34.10
C VAL A 418 -25.64 16.75 -33.24
N CYS A 419 -24.92 15.68 -32.92
CA CYS A 419 -25.44 14.61 -32.06
C CYS A 419 -25.82 15.14 -30.68
N ARG A 420 -25.00 16.06 -30.10
CA ARG A 420 -25.33 16.72 -28.83
C ARG A 420 -26.61 17.54 -28.90
N ALA A 421 -26.80 18.33 -29.96
CA ALA A 421 -28.04 19.11 -30.17
C ALA A 421 -29.26 18.21 -30.31
N LYS A 422 -29.14 17.08 -31.07
CA LYS A 422 -30.20 16.08 -31.21
C LYS A 422 -30.56 15.44 -29.84
N LEU A 423 -29.57 15.10 -29.04
CA LEU A 423 -29.78 14.58 -27.68
C LEU A 423 -30.54 15.57 -26.80
N VAL A 424 -30.14 16.84 -26.78
CA VAL A 424 -30.82 17.92 -26.01
C VAL A 424 -32.29 18.06 -26.48
N ALA A 425 -32.53 18.08 -27.77
CA ALA A 425 -33.91 18.18 -28.31
C ALA A 425 -34.79 16.99 -27.86
N LEU A 426 -34.25 15.78 -27.81
CA LEU A 426 -34.97 14.60 -27.30
C LEU A 426 -35.25 14.72 -25.78
N MET A 427 -34.28 15.26 -25.02
CA MET A 427 -34.47 15.50 -23.58
C MET A 427 -35.55 16.55 -23.30
N ASP A 428 -35.62 17.62 -24.11
CA ASP A 428 -36.62 18.69 -23.99
C ASP A 428 -38.03 18.19 -24.31
N THR A 429 -38.16 17.26 -25.24
CA THR A 429 -39.45 16.68 -25.63
C THR A 429 -39.84 15.44 -24.83
N HIS A 430 -39.02 15.04 -23.83
CA HIS A 430 -39.21 13.79 -23.06
C HIS A 430 -39.32 12.54 -23.95
N ALA A 431 -38.72 12.58 -25.13
CA ALA A 431 -38.67 11.42 -26.03
C ALA A 431 -37.64 10.40 -25.57
N THR A 432 -37.83 9.14 -25.96
CA THR A 432 -36.86 8.06 -25.69
C THR A 432 -35.51 8.38 -26.34
N VAL A 433 -34.46 8.37 -25.55
CA VAL A 433 -33.10 8.63 -26.01
C VAL A 433 -32.49 7.31 -26.51
N PRO A 434 -32.08 7.22 -27.81
CA PRO A 434 -31.39 6.04 -28.31
C PRO A 434 -30.03 5.83 -27.58
N PRO A 435 -29.72 4.62 -27.09
CA PRO A 435 -28.47 4.35 -26.37
C PRO A 435 -27.21 4.72 -27.16
N LEU A 436 -27.15 4.43 -28.45
CA LEU A 436 -25.99 4.78 -29.29
C LEU A 436 -25.77 6.29 -29.37
N LEU A 437 -26.85 7.09 -29.47
CA LEU A 437 -26.76 8.55 -29.49
C LEU A 437 -26.22 9.08 -28.13
N LEU A 438 -26.74 8.54 -27.01
CA LEU A 438 -26.27 8.88 -25.69
C LEU A 438 -24.77 8.59 -25.54
N LEU A 439 -24.34 7.36 -25.91
CA LEU A 439 -22.96 6.92 -25.81
C LEU A 439 -22.02 7.71 -26.74
N ALA A 440 -22.49 8.07 -27.95
CA ALA A 440 -21.72 8.92 -28.84
C ALA A 440 -21.49 10.32 -28.22
N VAL A 441 -22.54 10.95 -27.67
CA VAL A 441 -22.40 12.23 -27.00
C VAL A 441 -21.50 12.09 -25.77
N ALA A 442 -21.67 11.05 -24.96
CA ALA A 442 -20.88 10.76 -23.77
C ALA A 442 -19.38 10.55 -24.07
N ALA A 443 -19.05 10.06 -25.29
CA ALA A 443 -17.65 9.85 -25.72
C ALA A 443 -16.95 11.14 -26.18
N TYR A 444 -17.68 12.24 -26.41
CA TYR A 444 -17.14 13.54 -26.84
C TYR A 444 -17.35 14.68 -25.85
N PHE A 445 -18.39 14.61 -25.01
CA PHE A 445 -18.77 15.64 -24.06
C PHE A 445 -19.17 15.04 -22.72
N PRO A 446 -18.80 15.69 -21.61
CA PRO A 446 -19.30 15.28 -20.30
C PRO A 446 -20.83 15.49 -20.23
N LEU A 447 -21.58 14.44 -19.91
CA LEU A 447 -23.05 14.53 -19.89
C LEU A 447 -23.57 15.50 -18.83
N TYR A 448 -22.87 15.71 -17.72
CA TYR A 448 -23.27 16.68 -16.67
C TYR A 448 -23.28 18.14 -17.16
N THR A 449 -22.65 18.43 -18.32
CA THR A 449 -22.63 19.77 -18.94
C THR A 449 -23.84 20.02 -19.85
N LEU A 450 -24.72 19.05 -20.04
CA LEU A 450 -25.94 19.23 -20.79
C LEU A 450 -26.95 20.07 -20.00
N PRO A 451 -27.87 20.78 -20.66
CA PRO A 451 -29.01 21.39 -19.98
C PRO A 451 -29.82 20.33 -19.23
N GLU A 452 -30.14 20.60 -17.97
CA GLU A 452 -30.92 19.70 -17.09
C GLU A 452 -30.50 18.23 -17.14
N PRO A 453 -29.24 17.85 -16.88
CA PRO A 453 -28.71 16.51 -17.08
C PRO A 453 -29.42 15.47 -16.21
N ARG A 454 -30.15 15.88 -15.17
CA ARG A 454 -30.98 15.01 -14.31
C ARG A 454 -32.13 14.35 -15.07
N ARG A 455 -32.58 14.94 -16.18
CA ARG A 455 -33.62 14.33 -17.04
C ARG A 455 -33.16 13.01 -17.68
N LEU A 456 -31.86 12.80 -17.88
CA LEU A 456 -31.31 11.54 -18.34
C LEU A 456 -31.48 10.41 -17.32
N ARG A 457 -31.71 10.72 -16.06
CA ARG A 457 -31.90 9.78 -14.96
C ARG A 457 -33.25 9.04 -15.00
N ASP A 458 -34.29 9.74 -15.47
CA ASP A 458 -35.68 9.28 -15.42
C ASP A 458 -36.09 8.49 -16.67
N ALA A 459 -35.19 8.41 -17.66
CA ALA A 459 -35.44 7.58 -18.86
C ALA A 459 -35.32 6.10 -18.52
N ASP A 460 -36.23 5.27 -19.02
CA ASP A 460 -36.24 3.82 -18.88
C ASP A 460 -35.04 3.21 -19.65
N GLN A 461 -33.85 3.39 -19.08
CA GLN A 461 -32.57 3.18 -19.74
C GLN A 461 -32.08 1.75 -19.51
N GLN A 462 -31.63 1.12 -20.56
CA GLN A 462 -31.03 -0.21 -20.51
C GLN A 462 -29.85 -0.23 -19.53
N ARG A 463 -29.69 -1.34 -18.78
CA ARG A 463 -28.58 -1.56 -17.80
C ARG A 463 -27.19 -1.19 -18.35
N THR A 464 -27.01 -1.29 -19.67
CA THR A 464 -25.72 -1.03 -20.35
C THR A 464 -25.25 0.42 -20.23
N VAL A 465 -26.16 1.40 -20.16
CA VAL A 465 -25.80 2.84 -20.06
C VAL A 465 -25.79 3.36 -18.61
N GLU A 466 -26.30 2.58 -17.67
CA GLU A 466 -26.37 2.99 -16.26
C GLU A 466 -24.99 3.39 -15.68
N GLY A 467 -23.94 2.62 -16.01
CA GLY A 467 -22.57 2.94 -15.57
C GLY A 467 -22.05 4.26 -16.12
N VAL A 468 -22.41 4.62 -17.35
CA VAL A 468 -22.06 5.89 -17.99
C VAL A 468 -22.81 7.05 -17.32
N LEU A 469 -24.10 6.90 -17.08
CA LEU A 469 -24.93 7.93 -16.41
C LEU A 469 -24.46 8.15 -14.96
N ARG A 470 -24.15 7.10 -14.24
CA ARG A 470 -23.58 7.21 -12.90
C ARG A 470 -22.31 8.07 -12.94
N GLN A 471 -21.33 7.69 -13.77
CA GLN A 471 -20.02 8.34 -13.83
C GLN A 471 -20.09 9.76 -14.39
N GLN A 472 -20.94 10.01 -15.43
CA GLN A 472 -20.94 11.30 -16.14
C GLN A 472 -22.06 12.26 -15.73
N VAL A 473 -23.02 11.81 -14.91
CA VAL A 473 -24.12 12.67 -14.45
C VAL A 473 -24.21 12.67 -12.92
N HIS A 474 -24.42 11.49 -12.31
CA HIS A 474 -24.73 11.43 -10.88
C HIS A 474 -23.54 11.84 -10.00
N GLU A 475 -22.37 11.27 -10.28
CA GLU A 475 -21.15 11.55 -9.50
C GLU A 475 -20.73 13.03 -9.59
N PRO A 476 -20.65 13.67 -10.78
CA PRO A 476 -20.34 15.11 -10.87
C PRO A 476 -21.36 16.03 -10.20
N LEU A 477 -22.66 15.71 -10.27
CA LEU A 477 -23.68 16.48 -9.61
C LEU A 477 -23.64 16.34 -8.08
N GLU A 478 -23.26 15.17 -7.55
CA GLU A 478 -23.00 14.97 -6.14
C GLU A 478 -21.78 15.78 -5.70
N GLU A 479 -20.69 15.74 -6.44
CA GLU A 479 -19.47 16.52 -6.19
C GLU A 479 -19.77 18.02 -6.10
N GLN A 480 -20.57 18.54 -7.05
CA GLN A 480 -21.01 19.94 -7.04
C GLN A 480 -21.85 20.29 -5.80
N ALA A 481 -22.74 19.39 -5.38
CA ALA A 481 -23.56 19.60 -4.19
C ALA A 481 -22.72 19.60 -2.91
N LEU A 482 -21.66 18.80 -2.84
CA LEU A 482 -20.78 18.73 -1.69
C LEU A 482 -19.96 20.01 -1.48
N ARG A 483 -19.65 20.76 -2.54
CA ARG A 483 -18.84 22.00 -2.46
C ARG A 483 -19.42 23.04 -1.53
N ALA A 484 -20.73 23.16 -1.48
CA ALA A 484 -21.41 24.15 -0.63
C ALA A 484 -21.18 23.96 0.88
N GLY A 485 -20.79 22.75 1.30
CA GLY A 485 -20.52 22.41 2.70
C GLY A 485 -19.04 22.43 3.09
N ILE A 486 -18.13 22.76 2.16
CA ILE A 486 -16.68 22.78 2.44
C ILE A 486 -16.33 24.03 3.24
N ALA A 487 -15.72 23.84 4.42
CA ALA A 487 -15.21 24.93 5.24
C ALA A 487 -14.04 25.64 4.55
N CYS A 488 -14.00 26.97 4.63
CA CYS A 488 -12.86 27.78 4.20
C CYS A 488 -12.03 28.15 5.45
N LEU A 489 -10.83 27.57 5.60
CA LEU A 489 -9.95 27.85 6.75
C LEU A 489 -9.10 29.10 6.55
N THR A 490 -8.71 29.39 5.32
CA THR A 490 -7.92 30.57 4.98
C THR A 490 -8.40 31.17 3.66
N PRO A 491 -8.31 32.50 3.47
CA PRO A 491 -8.50 33.10 2.14
C PRO A 491 -7.38 32.61 1.19
N ILE A 492 -7.65 32.67 -0.11
CA ILE A 492 -6.67 32.32 -1.15
C ILE A 492 -5.88 33.58 -1.52
N SER A 493 -4.57 33.47 -1.54
CA SER A 493 -3.64 34.54 -1.89
C SER A 493 -3.73 34.91 -3.37
N ALA A 494 -3.71 36.19 -3.70
CA ALA A 494 -3.68 36.65 -5.07
C ALA A 494 -2.41 36.21 -5.81
N GLY A 495 -2.50 36.03 -7.13
CA GLY A 495 -1.35 35.72 -7.97
C GLY A 495 -1.22 34.25 -8.34
N VAL A 496 -0.16 33.54 -7.86
CA VAL A 496 0.10 32.13 -8.24
C VAL A 496 -0.97 31.21 -7.66
N SER A 497 -1.34 31.38 -6.39
CA SER A 497 -2.38 30.53 -5.74
C SER A 497 -3.72 30.60 -6.45
N GLU A 498 -4.16 31.79 -6.91
CA GLU A 498 -5.39 31.93 -7.69
C GLU A 498 -5.31 31.20 -9.03
N LYS A 499 -4.20 31.35 -9.76
CA LYS A 499 -4.00 30.69 -11.06
C LYS A 499 -3.96 29.15 -10.92
N VAL A 500 -3.31 28.66 -9.89
CA VAL A 500 -3.26 27.21 -9.57
C VAL A 500 -4.65 26.71 -9.18
N ARG A 501 -5.37 27.43 -8.31
CA ARG A 501 -6.76 27.12 -8.00
C ARG A 501 -7.62 27.01 -9.24
N ASP A 502 -7.59 28.03 -10.12
CA ASP A 502 -8.42 28.07 -11.32
C ASP A 502 -8.12 26.91 -12.27
N GLN A 503 -6.85 26.50 -12.39
CA GLN A 503 -6.44 25.33 -13.15
C GLN A 503 -7.09 24.05 -12.61
N TYR A 504 -7.08 23.81 -11.29
CA TYR A 504 -7.64 22.63 -10.66
C TYR A 504 -9.14 22.69 -10.41
N GLU A 505 -9.75 23.90 -10.43
CA GLU A 505 -11.20 24.03 -10.46
C GLU A 505 -11.77 23.53 -11.80
N GLU A 506 -11.10 23.83 -12.90
CA GLU A 506 -11.49 23.35 -14.24
C GLU A 506 -11.25 21.84 -14.39
N ASN A 507 -10.12 21.34 -13.92
CA ASN A 507 -9.71 19.94 -14.04
C ASN A 507 -9.12 19.42 -12.72
N PRO A 508 -9.95 18.83 -11.85
CA PRO A 508 -9.50 18.23 -10.59
C PRO A 508 -8.41 17.18 -10.82
N TYR A 509 -7.30 17.27 -10.07
CA TYR A 509 -6.10 16.43 -10.27
C TYR A 509 -5.60 15.84 -8.94
N PRO A 510 -5.02 14.62 -8.98
CA PRO A 510 -5.06 13.62 -10.06
C PRO A 510 -6.44 12.98 -10.18
N ARG A 511 -6.88 12.62 -11.39
CA ARG A 511 -8.15 11.92 -11.56
C ARG A 511 -7.97 10.42 -11.48
N TRP A 512 -8.50 9.80 -10.43
CA TRP A 512 -8.40 8.37 -10.20
C TRP A 512 -9.78 7.75 -10.00
N VAL A 513 -9.97 6.50 -10.38
CA VAL A 513 -11.26 5.80 -10.26
C VAL A 513 -11.27 4.89 -9.04
N LYS A 514 -10.18 4.14 -8.83
CA LYS A 514 -10.05 3.14 -7.77
C LYS A 514 -8.70 3.24 -7.08
N LEU A 515 -8.66 2.94 -5.79
CA LEU A 515 -7.45 2.82 -4.98
C LEU A 515 -7.33 1.41 -4.41
N PRO A 516 -6.13 0.88 -4.21
CA PRO A 516 -5.92 -0.35 -3.47
C PRO A 516 -6.51 -0.26 -2.07
N ASN A 517 -7.17 -1.32 -1.59
CA ASN A 517 -7.85 -1.34 -0.28
C ASN A 517 -7.52 -2.62 0.51
N ASN A 518 -6.28 -3.08 0.50
CA ASN A 518 -5.98 -4.43 0.99
C ASN A 518 -4.79 -4.50 1.97
N PHE A 519 -4.44 -3.40 2.66
CA PHE A 519 -3.32 -3.42 3.59
C PHE A 519 -3.80 -3.42 5.05
N PRO A 520 -3.26 -4.28 5.93
CA PRO A 520 -3.48 -4.11 7.36
C PRO A 520 -2.81 -2.82 7.80
N ALA A 521 -3.60 -1.87 8.30
CA ALA A 521 -3.09 -0.63 8.86
C ALA A 521 -2.23 -0.93 10.10
N LEU A 522 -1.04 -0.34 10.15
CA LEU A 522 -0.14 -0.38 11.29
C LEU A 522 -0.21 0.94 12.07
N HIS A 523 0.15 0.90 13.35
CA HIS A 523 0.42 2.15 14.07
C HIS A 523 1.57 2.91 13.42
N PHE A 524 1.51 4.23 13.46
CA PHE A 524 2.43 5.09 12.74
C PHE A 524 3.91 4.79 13.01
N ASN A 525 4.28 4.67 14.29
CA ASN A 525 5.66 4.36 14.68
C ASN A 525 6.14 3.01 14.11
N GLY A 526 5.27 2.00 14.13
CA GLY A 526 5.56 0.67 13.58
C GLY A 526 5.76 0.70 12.06
N GLU A 527 4.93 1.46 11.35
CA GLU A 527 5.02 1.59 9.90
C GLU A 527 6.29 2.34 9.47
N LEU A 528 6.66 3.43 10.17
CA LEU A 528 7.91 4.13 9.86
C LEU A 528 9.14 3.28 10.14
N ARG A 529 9.16 2.53 11.25
CA ARG A 529 10.26 1.59 11.54
C ARG A 529 10.35 0.49 10.49
N ARG A 530 9.22 0.01 9.98
CA ARG A 530 9.17 -0.97 8.88
C ARG A 530 9.73 -0.39 7.58
N THR A 531 9.39 0.87 7.28
CA THR A 531 9.84 1.56 6.06
C THR A 531 11.31 1.97 6.13
N PHE A 532 11.74 2.49 7.28
CA PHE A 532 13.08 3.01 7.54
C PHE A 532 13.73 2.34 8.77
N PRO A 533 14.04 1.05 8.69
CA PRO A 533 14.46 0.27 9.87
C PRO A 533 15.78 0.76 10.50
N LEU A 534 16.62 1.46 9.74
CA LEU A 534 17.94 1.94 10.18
C LEU A 534 17.99 3.46 10.38
N ALA A 535 16.91 4.18 10.11
CA ALA A 535 16.87 5.62 10.29
C ALA A 535 16.86 5.98 11.78
N PRO A 536 17.57 7.04 12.19
CA PRO A 536 17.64 7.49 13.58
C PRO A 536 16.36 8.27 13.96
N LEU A 537 15.21 7.59 13.93
CA LEU A 537 13.92 8.20 14.27
C LEU A 537 13.61 8.07 15.77
N THR A 538 13.02 9.12 16.33
CA THR A 538 12.40 9.11 17.66
C THR A 538 10.90 8.86 17.49
N PRO A 539 10.32 7.80 18.10
CA PRO A 539 8.89 7.52 17.97
C PRO A 539 8.04 8.65 18.52
N LEU A 540 6.83 8.83 17.96
CA LEU A 540 5.82 9.66 18.60
C LEU A 540 5.52 9.11 20.00
N PRO A 541 5.40 9.98 21.01
CA PRO A 541 5.11 9.53 22.39
C PRO A 541 3.78 8.79 22.51
N ASP A 542 2.76 9.24 21.79
CA ASP A 542 1.49 8.58 21.62
C ASP A 542 1.15 8.49 20.12
N ASP A 543 1.09 7.27 19.59
CA ASP A 543 0.71 6.99 18.20
C ASP A 543 -0.66 6.30 18.08
N SER A 544 -1.47 6.33 19.13
CA SER A 544 -2.82 5.75 19.10
C SER A 544 -3.78 6.58 18.24
N HIS A 545 -3.66 7.91 18.27
CA HIS A 545 -4.51 8.83 17.50
C HIS A 545 -3.75 10.06 16.96
N PRO A 546 -2.69 9.89 16.15
CA PRO A 546 -1.92 11.00 15.63
C PRO A 546 -2.78 11.93 14.77
N GLN A 547 -2.52 13.24 14.88
CA GLN A 547 -3.15 14.27 14.06
C GLN A 547 -2.30 14.50 12.81
N MET A 548 -2.88 14.32 11.63
CA MET A 548 -2.17 14.48 10.36
C MET A 548 -2.79 15.59 9.52
N LEU A 549 -1.97 16.53 9.08
CA LEU A 549 -2.32 17.51 8.04
C LEU A 549 -1.85 17.00 6.68
N ILE A 550 -2.72 17.00 5.70
CA ILE A 550 -2.36 16.79 4.29
C ILE A 550 -2.63 18.08 3.54
N ALA A 551 -1.56 18.78 3.18
CA ALA A 551 -1.61 20.08 2.53
C ALA A 551 -1.44 19.93 1.01
N GLY A 552 -2.49 20.26 0.25
CA GLY A 552 -2.62 19.98 -1.17
C GLY A 552 -3.11 18.56 -1.40
N CYS A 553 -4.30 18.24 -0.87
CA CYS A 553 -4.84 16.86 -0.94
C CYS A 553 -5.37 16.48 -2.33
N GLY A 554 -5.53 17.44 -3.24
CA GLY A 554 -6.10 17.21 -4.55
C GLY A 554 -7.44 16.47 -4.48
N THR A 555 -7.59 15.48 -5.31
CA THR A 555 -8.79 14.60 -5.38
C THR A 555 -8.83 13.52 -4.28
N GLY A 556 -7.97 13.58 -3.27
CA GLY A 556 -8.09 12.78 -2.05
C GLY A 556 -7.43 11.41 -2.09
N SER A 557 -6.62 11.08 -3.09
CA SER A 557 -5.90 9.78 -3.12
C SER A 557 -4.94 9.63 -1.94
N GLN A 558 -4.16 10.65 -1.65
CA GLN A 558 -3.18 10.64 -0.56
C GLN A 558 -3.81 10.49 0.83
N PRO A 559 -4.84 11.29 1.22
CA PRO A 559 -5.48 11.11 2.52
C PRO A 559 -6.16 9.76 2.69
N LEU A 560 -6.79 9.21 1.64
CA LEU A 560 -7.42 7.90 1.71
C LEU A 560 -6.37 6.77 1.88
N LEU A 561 -5.26 6.83 1.16
CA LEU A 561 -4.15 5.89 1.34
C LEU A 561 -3.49 6.02 2.72
N ALA A 562 -3.36 7.24 3.26
CA ALA A 562 -2.83 7.45 4.61
C ALA A 562 -3.72 6.80 5.68
N LEU A 563 -5.06 6.98 5.57
CA LEU A 563 -6.03 6.37 6.49
C LEU A 563 -6.08 4.83 6.38
N GLN A 564 -5.77 4.28 5.22
CA GLN A 564 -5.62 2.83 5.04
C GLN A 564 -4.28 2.31 5.56
N ARG A 565 -3.20 3.11 5.48
CA ARG A 565 -1.84 2.73 5.88
C ARG A 565 -1.62 2.85 7.39
N PHE A 566 -2.15 3.91 8.01
CA PHE A 566 -1.87 4.23 9.40
C PHE A 566 -3.11 4.04 10.28
N ARG A 567 -2.99 3.16 11.25
CA ARG A 567 -4.07 2.86 12.20
C ARG A 567 -4.29 4.03 13.18
N GLY A 568 -5.53 4.45 13.34
CA GLY A 568 -5.94 5.41 14.37
C GLY A 568 -5.71 6.88 14.03
N ILE A 569 -5.08 7.22 12.89
CA ILE A 569 -4.84 8.62 12.52
C ILE A 569 -6.15 9.39 12.30
N ARG A 570 -6.08 10.70 12.55
CA ARG A 570 -7.12 11.67 12.18
C ARG A 570 -6.53 12.66 11.19
N VAL A 571 -7.21 12.84 10.06
CA VAL A 571 -6.68 13.63 8.95
C VAL A 571 -7.47 14.92 8.79
N LEU A 572 -6.76 16.05 8.70
CA LEU A 572 -7.24 17.29 8.08
C LEU A 572 -6.60 17.35 6.67
N ALA A 573 -7.43 17.30 5.64
CA ALA A 573 -7.00 17.38 4.25
C ALA A 573 -7.44 18.74 3.67
N VAL A 574 -6.47 19.51 3.18
CA VAL A 574 -6.75 20.85 2.64
C VAL A 574 -6.26 20.98 1.20
N ASP A 575 -7.01 21.76 0.41
CA ASP A 575 -6.67 22.09 -0.97
C ASP A 575 -7.17 23.49 -1.36
N LEU A 576 -6.65 24.06 -2.45
CA LEU A 576 -7.13 25.31 -3.04
C LEU A 576 -8.44 25.09 -3.81
N SER A 577 -8.63 23.94 -4.44
CA SER A 577 -9.74 23.63 -5.35
C SER A 577 -10.91 22.99 -4.64
N LEU A 578 -12.06 23.66 -4.62
CA LEU A 578 -13.32 23.09 -4.16
C LEU A 578 -13.78 21.91 -5.04
N SER A 579 -13.45 21.92 -6.33
CA SER A 579 -13.73 20.84 -7.26
C SER A 579 -12.97 19.56 -6.87
N SER A 580 -11.67 19.68 -6.56
CA SER A 580 -10.85 18.58 -6.09
C SER A 580 -11.34 18.03 -4.76
N ILE A 581 -11.66 18.91 -3.80
CA ILE A 581 -12.18 18.51 -2.48
C ILE A 581 -13.56 17.83 -2.62
N GLY A 582 -14.44 18.35 -3.47
CA GLY A 582 -15.76 17.75 -3.74
C GLY A 582 -15.63 16.30 -4.24
N TYR A 583 -14.69 16.06 -5.16
CA TYR A 583 -14.33 14.71 -5.62
C TYR A 583 -13.82 13.83 -4.47
N ALA A 584 -12.88 14.35 -3.68
CA ALA A 584 -12.30 13.63 -2.54
C ALA A 584 -13.38 13.24 -1.51
N MET A 585 -14.30 14.15 -1.20
CA MET A 585 -15.40 13.88 -0.26
C MET A 585 -16.35 12.79 -0.78
N ARG A 586 -16.71 12.81 -2.07
CA ARG A 586 -17.52 11.73 -2.67
C ARG A 586 -16.80 10.40 -2.57
N LYS A 587 -15.52 10.36 -2.94
CA LYS A 587 -14.70 9.13 -2.85
C LYS A 587 -14.58 8.62 -1.41
N THR A 588 -14.40 9.50 -0.45
CA THR A 588 -14.36 9.13 0.97
C THR A 588 -15.64 8.44 1.42
N ARG A 589 -16.81 8.94 0.96
CA ARG A 589 -18.10 8.31 1.22
C ARG A 589 -18.24 6.96 0.53
N GLU A 590 -17.80 6.87 -0.74
CA GLU A 590 -17.80 5.61 -1.52
C GLU A 590 -16.99 4.51 -0.83
N PHE A 591 -15.84 4.85 -0.24
CA PHE A 591 -14.98 3.90 0.49
C PHE A 591 -15.40 3.69 1.96
N GLY A 592 -16.34 4.47 2.48
CA GLY A 592 -16.79 4.38 3.88
C GLY A 592 -15.67 4.68 4.89
N ILE A 593 -14.72 5.55 4.56
CA ILE A 593 -13.56 5.85 5.40
C ILE A 593 -13.89 6.97 6.38
N PRO A 594 -13.83 6.74 7.70
CA PRO A 594 -14.04 7.76 8.73
C PRO A 594 -12.75 8.54 9.04
N ASN A 595 -12.84 9.50 9.98
CA ASN A 595 -11.69 10.21 10.57
C ASN A 595 -10.96 11.16 9.62
N ILE A 596 -11.64 11.71 8.64
CA ILE A 596 -11.14 12.74 7.74
C ILE A 596 -12.03 13.99 7.74
N GLU A 597 -11.38 15.13 7.82
CA GLU A 597 -11.97 16.48 7.68
C GLU A 597 -11.39 17.10 6.41
N PHE A 598 -12.25 17.73 5.60
CA PHE A 598 -11.83 18.44 4.39
C PHE A 598 -12.10 19.93 4.53
N ALA A 599 -11.16 20.75 4.06
CA ALA A 599 -11.35 22.19 4.04
C ALA A 599 -10.59 22.85 2.88
N GLN A 600 -11.10 24.00 2.42
CA GLN A 600 -10.37 24.85 1.48
C GLN A 600 -9.35 25.69 2.25
N ALA A 601 -8.09 25.69 1.80
CA ALA A 601 -7.05 26.53 2.39
C ALA A 601 -5.90 26.80 1.40
N ASP A 602 -5.27 27.97 1.53
CA ASP A 602 -3.99 28.28 0.90
C ASP A 602 -2.84 27.94 1.86
N ILE A 603 -1.89 27.13 1.42
CA ILE A 603 -0.71 26.75 2.20
C ILE A 603 0.04 27.98 2.68
N LEU A 604 0.12 29.04 1.86
CA LEU A 604 0.81 30.29 2.20
C LEU A 604 0.17 31.05 3.38
N ARG A 605 -1.04 30.67 3.77
CA ARG A 605 -1.81 31.28 4.87
C ARG A 605 -2.10 30.31 6.02
N LEU A 606 -1.70 29.05 5.91
CA LEU A 606 -1.93 28.06 6.97
C LEU A 606 -1.23 28.41 8.30
N GLY A 607 -0.20 29.25 8.29
CA GLY A 607 0.42 29.77 9.51
C GLY A 607 -0.51 30.62 10.39
N GLU A 608 -1.67 31.05 9.87
CA GLU A 608 -2.71 31.76 10.62
C GLU A 608 -3.60 30.80 11.43
N VAL A 609 -3.50 29.48 11.17
CA VAL A 609 -4.28 28.46 11.86
C VAL A 609 -3.56 28.07 13.16
N THR A 610 -4.30 28.04 14.27
CA THR A 610 -3.74 27.77 15.61
C THR A 610 -3.57 26.28 15.92
N ARG A 611 -3.95 25.38 15.00
CA ARG A 611 -3.88 23.92 15.17
C ARG A 611 -2.48 23.42 14.82
N THR A 612 -1.94 22.48 15.62
CA THR A 612 -0.68 21.79 15.35
C THR A 612 -0.92 20.30 15.06
N PHE A 613 0.06 19.66 14.44
CA PHE A 613 -0.05 18.29 13.95
C PHE A 613 1.20 17.48 14.31
N ASP A 614 0.99 16.18 14.54
CA ASP A 614 2.06 15.20 14.75
C ASP A 614 2.74 14.83 13.42
N ILE A 615 1.95 14.88 12.33
CA ILE A 615 2.38 14.50 10.99
C ILE A 615 1.89 15.57 10.01
N VAL A 616 2.76 16.00 9.10
CA VAL A 616 2.41 16.89 7.98
C VAL A 616 2.85 16.25 6.67
N ALA A 617 1.94 16.10 5.72
CA ALA A 617 2.25 15.61 4.38
C ALA A 617 1.94 16.66 3.31
N SER A 618 2.85 16.83 2.35
CA SER A 618 2.66 17.69 1.18
C SER A 618 3.49 17.13 0.02
N THR A 619 2.86 16.31 -0.81
CA THR A 619 3.52 15.57 -1.89
C THR A 619 2.99 16.03 -3.23
N GLY A 620 3.87 16.50 -4.11
CA GLY A 620 3.46 16.99 -5.43
C GLY A 620 2.83 18.40 -5.41
N VAL A 621 3.13 19.26 -4.41
CA VAL A 621 2.41 20.51 -4.20
C VAL A 621 3.34 21.73 -4.05
N LEU A 622 4.29 21.66 -3.13
CA LEU A 622 5.10 22.82 -2.75
C LEU A 622 5.90 23.41 -3.93
N HIS A 623 6.27 22.58 -4.88
CA HIS A 623 7.01 23.01 -6.07
C HIS A 623 6.17 23.85 -7.06
N HIS A 624 4.87 23.97 -6.83
CA HIS A 624 3.97 24.86 -7.57
C HIS A 624 3.81 26.23 -6.93
N LEU A 625 4.33 26.45 -5.73
CA LEU A 625 4.34 27.74 -5.08
C LEU A 625 5.39 28.68 -5.70
N ALA A 626 5.19 29.99 -5.56
CA ALA A 626 6.19 30.97 -6.00
C ALA A 626 7.56 30.78 -5.31
N ASP A 627 7.54 30.44 -4.02
CA ASP A 627 8.70 30.01 -3.23
C ASP A 627 8.38 28.70 -2.49
N PRO A 628 8.87 27.53 -2.97
CA PRO A 628 8.66 26.25 -2.34
C PRO A 628 9.12 26.18 -0.88
N PHE A 629 10.24 26.82 -0.58
CA PHE A 629 10.83 26.79 0.76
C PHE A 629 10.05 27.67 1.76
N PHE A 630 9.46 28.76 1.29
CA PHE A 630 8.55 29.55 2.12
C PHE A 630 7.32 28.74 2.52
N GLY A 631 6.69 28.05 1.57
CA GLY A 631 5.57 27.14 1.86
C GLY A 631 5.99 26.04 2.83
N TRP A 632 7.18 25.46 2.64
CA TRP A 632 7.69 24.43 3.55
C TRP A 632 7.90 24.95 4.99
N ARG A 633 8.42 26.18 5.16
CA ARG A 633 8.55 26.81 6.49
C ARG A 633 7.20 27.01 7.16
N ILE A 634 6.15 27.39 6.43
CA ILE A 634 4.80 27.50 6.98
C ILE A 634 4.30 26.15 7.48
N LEU A 635 4.41 25.10 6.67
CA LEU A 635 4.01 23.75 7.09
C LEU A 635 4.81 23.26 8.30
N LEU A 636 6.11 23.55 8.35
CA LEU A 636 6.97 23.20 9.47
C LEU A 636 6.57 23.93 10.78
N SER A 637 6.00 25.15 10.68
CA SER A 637 5.53 25.87 11.87
C SER A 637 4.32 25.22 12.53
N LEU A 638 3.54 24.43 11.76
CA LEU A 638 2.39 23.68 12.25
C LEU A 638 2.76 22.31 12.84
N LEU A 639 4.01 21.88 12.68
CA LEU A 639 4.47 20.59 13.13
C LEU A 639 4.96 20.67 14.58
N VAL A 640 4.49 19.75 15.44
CA VAL A 640 4.97 19.63 16.81
C VAL A 640 6.45 19.29 16.86
N PRO A 641 7.20 19.63 17.94
CA PRO A 641 8.54 19.11 18.16
C PRO A 641 8.55 17.57 18.21
N GLY A 642 9.48 16.94 17.51
CA GLY A 642 9.52 15.47 17.36
C GLY A 642 8.56 14.93 16.29
N GLY A 643 7.72 15.78 15.67
CA GLY A 643 6.78 15.40 14.62
C GLY A 643 7.44 15.09 13.28
N PHE A 644 6.67 14.54 12.34
CA PHE A 644 7.16 14.00 11.07
C PHE A 644 6.58 14.73 9.86
N MET A 645 7.37 14.86 8.79
CA MET A 645 6.85 15.34 7.50
C MET A 645 7.12 14.32 6.40
N ASN A 646 6.12 14.13 5.51
CA ASN A 646 6.24 13.46 4.23
C ASN A 646 6.15 14.49 3.11
N LEU A 647 7.18 14.59 2.29
CA LEU A 647 7.33 15.64 1.29
C LEU A 647 7.64 15.06 -0.08
N GLY A 648 7.15 15.74 -1.12
CA GLY A 648 7.40 15.36 -2.51
C GLY A 648 7.79 16.57 -3.37
N PHE A 649 8.98 16.52 -4.00
CA PHE A 649 9.48 17.53 -4.93
C PHE A 649 9.98 16.91 -6.21
N TYR A 650 9.91 17.64 -7.32
CA TYR A 650 10.48 17.18 -8.58
C TYR A 650 12.00 17.36 -8.62
N SER A 651 12.69 16.30 -9.10
CA SER A 651 14.13 16.32 -9.36
C SER A 651 14.44 17.12 -10.61
N GLN A 652 15.41 18.02 -10.51
CA GLN A 652 15.90 18.77 -11.69
C GLN A 652 16.48 17.83 -12.76
N LEU A 653 17.19 16.78 -12.35
CA LEU A 653 17.83 15.85 -13.27
C LEU A 653 16.82 14.89 -13.91
N ALA A 654 15.89 14.36 -13.14
CA ALA A 654 14.92 13.42 -13.65
C ALA A 654 13.84 14.09 -14.54
N ARG A 655 13.55 15.38 -14.31
CA ARG A 655 12.57 16.18 -15.09
C ARG A 655 13.11 16.71 -16.44
N ARG A 656 14.32 16.32 -16.86
CA ARG A 656 14.94 16.80 -18.11
C ARG A 656 14.05 16.67 -19.35
N TYR A 657 13.27 15.60 -19.47
CA TYR A 657 12.35 15.39 -20.59
C TYR A 657 11.14 16.34 -20.55
N VAL A 658 10.65 16.61 -19.36
CA VAL A 658 9.53 17.54 -19.12
C VAL A 658 9.98 18.98 -19.44
N THR A 659 11.18 19.38 -19.01
CA THR A 659 11.75 20.70 -19.34
C THR A 659 11.81 20.92 -20.85
N LYS A 660 12.33 19.93 -21.60
CA LYS A 660 12.38 20.00 -23.08
C LYS A 660 10.99 20.05 -23.70
N ALA A 661 10.02 19.35 -23.15
CA ALA A 661 8.64 19.42 -23.63
C ALA A 661 8.03 20.83 -23.42
N ARG A 662 8.32 21.46 -22.31
CA ARG A 662 7.87 22.83 -22.03
C ARG A 662 8.53 23.86 -22.97
N GLU A 663 9.82 23.68 -23.26
CA GLU A 663 10.51 24.48 -24.27
C GLU A 663 9.88 24.32 -25.67
N PHE A 664 9.54 23.08 -26.05
CA PHE A 664 8.84 22.80 -27.30
C PHE A 664 7.45 23.48 -27.36
N ILE A 665 6.65 23.38 -26.30
CA ILE A 665 5.32 23.97 -26.17
C ILE A 665 5.42 25.50 -26.29
N ALA A 666 6.36 26.10 -25.56
CA ALA A 666 6.59 27.55 -25.57
C ALA A 666 7.01 28.04 -26.97
N ALA A 667 7.91 27.33 -27.65
CA ALA A 667 8.38 27.66 -29.01
C ALA A 667 7.25 27.59 -30.04
N ARG A 668 6.23 26.75 -29.83
CA ARG A 668 5.05 26.61 -30.71
C ARG A 668 3.89 27.53 -30.33
N GLY A 669 3.97 28.22 -29.19
CA GLY A 669 2.91 29.09 -28.69
C GLY A 669 1.65 28.37 -28.26
N TYR A 670 1.74 27.08 -27.83
CA TYR A 670 0.62 26.35 -27.31
C TYR A 670 0.24 26.85 -25.92
N GLY A 671 -1.06 27.11 -25.71
CA GLY A 671 -1.63 27.39 -24.41
C GLY A 671 -2.02 26.09 -23.67
N SER A 672 -2.64 26.24 -22.48
CA SER A 672 -3.09 25.13 -21.63
C SER A 672 -4.52 24.66 -21.92
N THR A 673 -5.14 25.09 -23.04
CA THR A 673 -6.49 24.63 -23.40
C THR A 673 -6.48 23.16 -23.82
N ALA A 674 -7.61 22.47 -23.65
CA ALA A 674 -7.72 21.07 -24.05
C ALA A 674 -7.40 20.85 -25.55
N ASP A 675 -7.73 21.85 -26.42
CA ASP A 675 -7.40 21.79 -27.85
C ASP A 675 -5.90 21.98 -28.11
N ASP A 676 -5.22 22.87 -27.36
CA ASP A 676 -3.76 23.02 -27.44
C ASP A 676 -3.04 21.78 -26.96
N ILE A 677 -3.52 21.17 -25.85
CA ILE A 677 -2.98 19.92 -25.35
C ILE A 677 -3.10 18.80 -26.41
N ARG A 678 -4.27 18.65 -27.08
CA ARG A 678 -4.45 17.68 -28.17
C ARG A 678 -3.52 17.96 -29.34
N ARG A 679 -3.34 19.25 -29.73
CA ARG A 679 -2.42 19.61 -30.79
C ARG A 679 -0.98 19.31 -30.46
N ALA A 680 -0.52 19.69 -29.27
CA ALA A 680 0.83 19.40 -28.79
C ALA A 680 1.11 17.90 -28.72
N ARG A 681 0.17 17.11 -28.16
CA ARG A 681 0.28 15.64 -28.12
C ARG A 681 0.34 15.03 -29.53
N ARG A 682 -0.47 15.52 -30.46
CA ARG A 682 -0.45 15.07 -31.86
C ARG A 682 0.93 15.29 -32.49
N GLU A 683 1.54 16.46 -32.31
CA GLU A 683 2.88 16.75 -32.84
C GLU A 683 3.95 15.91 -32.14
N ILE A 684 3.89 15.74 -30.83
CA ILE A 684 4.82 14.90 -30.05
C ILE A 684 4.73 13.44 -30.52
N PHE A 685 3.52 12.93 -30.77
CA PHE A 685 3.32 11.57 -31.25
C PHE A 685 3.68 11.37 -32.74
N ALA A 686 3.58 12.42 -33.56
CA ALA A 686 3.93 12.41 -34.98
C ALA A 686 5.40 12.74 -35.22
N GLY A 687 5.97 13.49 -34.30
CA GLY A 687 7.38 13.88 -34.34
C GLY A 687 8.27 12.65 -34.23
N ASP A 688 9.33 12.64 -35.00
CA ASP A 688 10.30 11.59 -35.18
C ASP A 688 10.52 10.76 -33.91
N ALA A 689 10.19 9.47 -33.97
CA ALA A 689 10.36 8.51 -32.89
C ALA A 689 11.81 8.37 -32.38
N ARG A 690 12.74 9.17 -32.91
CA ARG A 690 14.15 9.27 -32.56
C ARG A 690 14.49 10.51 -31.72
N GLY A 691 13.48 11.35 -31.34
CA GLY A 691 13.72 12.60 -30.63
C GLY A 691 13.71 12.46 -29.11
N GLU A 692 14.26 13.48 -28.45
CA GLU A 692 14.38 13.59 -26.99
C GLU A 692 13.03 13.57 -26.23
N LEU A 693 11.91 13.82 -26.93
CA LEU A 693 10.54 13.80 -26.37
C LEU A 693 9.90 12.41 -26.32
N GLN A 694 10.54 11.38 -26.89
CA GLN A 694 10.01 10.00 -26.90
C GLN A 694 9.76 9.46 -25.47
N GLY A 695 10.50 9.94 -24.48
CA GLY A 695 10.32 9.56 -23.06
C GLY A 695 8.93 9.89 -22.52
N LEU A 696 8.29 10.96 -23.01
CA LEU A 696 6.96 11.40 -22.53
C LEU A 696 5.85 10.40 -22.86
N SER A 697 5.89 9.75 -24.02
CA SER A 697 4.89 8.77 -24.40
C SER A 697 4.88 7.52 -23.51
N LYS A 698 5.91 7.34 -22.67
CA LYS A 698 6.01 6.27 -21.67
C LYS A 698 5.41 6.68 -20.34
N LEU A 699 5.21 7.99 -20.12
CA LEU A 699 4.64 8.51 -18.89
C LEU A 699 3.11 8.42 -18.97
N PRO A 700 2.45 7.87 -17.94
CA PRO A 700 1.01 7.78 -17.85
C PRO A 700 0.32 9.13 -17.91
N ASP A 701 0.92 10.09 -17.25
CA ASP A 701 0.42 11.47 -17.15
C ASP A 701 0.20 12.12 -18.55
N PHE A 702 0.71 11.48 -19.60
CA PHE A 702 0.53 11.95 -20.97
C PHE A 702 -0.81 11.52 -21.60
N TYR A 703 -1.63 10.69 -20.89
CA TYR A 703 -2.83 10.05 -21.44
C TYR A 703 -4.17 10.55 -20.87
N SER A 704 -4.16 11.63 -20.10
CA SER A 704 -5.37 12.41 -19.76
C SER A 704 -5.12 13.90 -19.92
N THR A 705 -6.17 14.71 -20.00
CA THR A 705 -6.04 16.16 -20.21
C THR A 705 -5.46 16.84 -18.97
N SER A 706 -5.96 16.51 -17.76
CA SER A 706 -5.47 17.12 -16.51
C SER A 706 -4.04 16.71 -16.19
N GLU A 707 -3.72 15.43 -16.35
CA GLU A 707 -2.36 14.91 -16.10
C GLU A 707 -1.36 15.50 -17.10
N CYS A 708 -1.70 15.57 -18.38
CA CYS A 708 -0.85 16.19 -19.40
C CYS A 708 -0.69 17.71 -19.15
N ARG A 709 -1.76 18.39 -18.69
CA ARG A 709 -1.71 19.80 -18.30
C ARG A 709 -0.76 20.01 -17.14
N ASP A 710 -0.87 19.20 -16.09
CA ASP A 710 0.01 19.25 -14.92
C ASP A 710 1.46 18.98 -15.30
N LEU A 711 1.70 17.95 -16.14
CA LEU A 711 3.04 17.53 -16.53
C LEU A 711 3.79 18.60 -17.31
N ILE A 712 3.19 19.15 -18.38
CA ILE A 712 3.92 19.99 -19.36
C ILE A 712 3.33 21.39 -19.59
N PHE A 713 2.13 21.71 -19.07
CA PHE A 713 1.47 23.00 -19.22
C PHE A 713 1.22 23.73 -17.90
N HIS A 714 1.73 23.20 -16.78
CA HIS A 714 1.50 23.82 -15.47
C HIS A 714 2.04 25.26 -15.42
N VAL A 715 1.27 26.16 -14.80
CA VAL A 715 1.57 27.61 -14.74
C VAL A 715 2.84 27.93 -13.96
N GLN A 716 3.22 27.11 -12.99
CA GLN A 716 4.37 27.28 -12.11
C GLN A 716 4.91 25.92 -11.66
N GLU A 717 6.19 25.67 -11.89
CA GLU A 717 6.86 24.45 -11.38
C GLU A 717 8.34 24.75 -11.09
N HIS A 718 8.78 24.36 -9.91
CA HIS A 718 10.18 24.39 -9.49
C HIS A 718 10.72 22.96 -9.39
N CYS A 719 11.89 22.72 -9.98
CA CYS A 719 12.63 21.48 -9.77
C CYS A 719 13.78 21.75 -8.81
N LEU A 720 13.98 20.86 -7.84
CA LEU A 720 15.00 20.99 -6.81
C LEU A 720 16.17 20.05 -7.08
N THR A 721 17.32 20.39 -6.47
CA THR A 721 18.45 19.48 -6.30
C THR A 721 18.51 18.93 -4.88
N LEU A 722 19.19 17.82 -4.67
CA LEU A 722 19.38 17.25 -3.33
C LEU A 722 20.23 18.16 -2.44
N ASP A 723 21.14 18.96 -3.00
CA ASP A 723 21.94 19.95 -2.26
C ASP A 723 21.07 21.07 -1.68
N GLN A 724 20.06 21.53 -2.43
CA GLN A 724 19.09 22.53 -1.96
C GLN A 724 18.24 21.96 -0.82
N ILE A 725 17.81 20.70 -0.94
CA ILE A 725 17.06 20.00 0.11
C ILE A 725 17.96 19.84 1.34
N GLU A 726 19.23 19.37 1.21
CA GLU A 726 20.16 19.21 2.32
C GLU A 726 20.37 20.54 3.07
N SER A 727 20.55 21.64 2.33
CA SER A 727 20.72 22.97 2.93
C SER A 727 19.53 23.37 3.77
N PHE A 728 18.30 23.20 3.24
CA PHE A 728 17.08 23.54 3.95
C PHE A 728 16.88 22.67 5.20
N LEU A 729 17.15 21.37 5.12
CA LEU A 729 17.06 20.46 6.28
C LEU A 729 18.01 20.88 7.41
N CYS A 730 19.24 21.25 7.06
CA CYS A 730 20.22 21.74 8.02
C CYS A 730 19.78 23.05 8.70
N GLU A 731 19.33 24.03 7.89
CA GLU A 731 18.84 25.32 8.40
C GLU A 731 17.62 25.17 9.31
N SER A 732 16.73 24.24 8.97
CA SER A 732 15.45 24.01 9.63
C SER A 732 15.51 22.97 10.75
N GLN A 733 16.67 22.44 11.09
CA GLN A 733 16.87 21.41 12.13
C GLN A 733 15.99 20.16 11.93
N LEU A 734 15.93 19.67 10.70
CA LEU A 734 15.20 18.48 10.31
C LEU A 734 16.18 17.31 10.12
N ASP A 735 15.83 16.16 10.64
CA ASP A 735 16.55 14.91 10.42
C ASP A 735 15.92 14.18 9.22
N PHE A 736 16.75 13.86 8.23
CA PHE A 736 16.33 13.08 7.06
C PHE A 736 16.22 11.60 7.43
N LEU A 737 15.09 10.96 7.15
CA LEU A 737 14.84 9.57 7.48
C LEU A 737 15.01 8.63 6.29
N GLY A 738 14.79 9.11 5.06
CA GLY A 738 14.94 8.33 3.84
C GLY A 738 13.92 8.66 2.77
N PHE A 739 14.19 8.17 1.55
CA PHE A 739 13.26 8.24 0.41
C PHE A 739 12.30 7.05 0.39
N GLU A 740 11.06 7.26 -0.03
CA GLU A 740 10.14 6.20 -0.42
C GLU A 740 10.45 5.75 -1.86
N LEU A 741 11.24 4.69 -2.00
CA LEU A 741 11.72 4.16 -3.27
C LEU A 741 11.50 2.64 -3.36
N ASP A 742 11.53 2.12 -4.59
CA ASP A 742 11.57 0.66 -4.83
C ASP A 742 12.78 0.06 -4.07
N SER A 743 12.56 -1.05 -3.38
CA SER A 743 13.58 -1.72 -2.57
C SER A 743 14.85 -2.06 -3.35
N ARG A 744 14.74 -2.33 -4.65
CA ARG A 744 15.89 -2.59 -5.54
C ARG A 744 16.78 -1.36 -5.70
N VAL A 745 16.21 -0.18 -5.81
CA VAL A 745 16.96 1.09 -5.89
C VAL A 745 17.71 1.33 -4.58
N VAL A 746 17.04 1.16 -3.45
CA VAL A 746 17.66 1.29 -2.13
C VAL A 746 18.79 0.28 -1.95
N GLN A 747 18.61 -0.95 -2.44
CA GLN A 747 19.63 -2.00 -2.39
C GLN A 747 20.84 -1.68 -3.30
N GLN A 748 20.62 -1.21 -4.52
CA GLN A 748 21.69 -0.73 -5.40
C GLN A 748 22.47 0.41 -4.76
N TYR A 749 21.77 1.36 -4.12
CA TYR A 749 22.39 2.43 -3.36
C TYR A 749 23.26 1.88 -2.21
N ARG A 750 22.75 0.98 -1.37
CA ARG A 750 23.48 0.38 -0.25
C ARG A 750 24.73 -0.38 -0.72
N SER A 751 24.63 -1.11 -1.83
CA SER A 751 25.78 -1.80 -2.44
C SER A 751 26.86 -0.81 -2.90
N ARG A 752 26.45 0.36 -3.39
CA ARG A 752 27.35 1.43 -3.84
C ARG A 752 27.97 2.19 -2.67
N TYR A 753 27.20 2.37 -1.58
CA TYR A 753 27.59 3.14 -0.38
C TYR A 753 27.43 2.33 0.91
N PRO A 754 28.26 1.29 1.13
CA PRO A 754 28.11 0.39 2.27
C PRO A 754 28.33 1.03 3.64
N ARG A 755 28.92 2.25 3.68
CA ARG A 755 29.10 3.03 4.92
C ARG A 755 27.86 3.86 5.29
N ASP A 756 26.84 3.88 4.46
CA ASP A 756 25.53 4.50 4.71
C ASP A 756 24.40 3.46 4.58
N PRO A 757 24.35 2.48 5.49
CA PRO A 757 23.34 1.43 5.42
C PRO A 757 21.90 1.94 5.65
N ALA A 758 21.75 3.07 6.36
CA ALA A 758 20.46 3.73 6.56
C ALA A 758 19.96 4.45 5.29
N ALA A 759 20.85 4.70 4.33
CA ALA A 759 20.57 5.43 3.09
C ALA A 759 20.03 6.86 3.33
N ILE A 760 20.65 7.55 4.28
CA ILE A 760 20.24 8.90 4.71
C ILE A 760 21.20 10.00 4.27
N ASN A 761 22.31 9.69 3.63
CA ASN A 761 23.28 10.67 3.16
C ASN A 761 22.88 11.25 1.80
N LEU A 762 22.36 12.49 1.81
CA LEU A 762 21.87 13.17 0.59
C LEU A 762 22.96 13.42 -0.44
N ARG A 763 24.22 13.65 -0.03
CA ARG A 763 25.34 13.80 -0.98
C ARG A 763 25.68 12.50 -1.71
N ASN A 764 25.53 11.36 -1.05
CA ASN A 764 25.70 10.07 -1.70
C ASN A 764 24.53 9.83 -2.67
N TRP A 765 23.31 10.19 -2.28
CA TRP A 765 22.15 10.13 -3.16
C TRP A 765 22.30 11.04 -4.39
N ALA A 766 22.84 12.26 -4.25
CA ALA A 766 23.10 13.15 -5.38
C ALA A 766 24.09 12.54 -6.38
N ARG A 767 25.13 11.86 -5.90
CA ARG A 767 26.08 11.12 -6.76
C ARG A 767 25.42 9.93 -7.42
N PHE A 768 24.59 9.19 -6.66
CA PHE A 768 23.85 8.04 -7.19
C PHE A 768 22.88 8.46 -8.27
N GLU A 769 22.14 9.54 -8.09
CA GLU A 769 21.24 10.12 -9.08
C GLU A 769 21.98 10.58 -10.34
N ALA A 770 23.15 11.20 -10.20
CA ALA A 770 23.97 11.59 -11.35
C ALA A 770 24.41 10.38 -12.20
N GLU A 771 24.70 9.25 -11.55
CA GLU A 771 25.02 7.97 -12.21
C GLU A 771 23.75 7.27 -12.77
N ASN A 772 22.57 7.51 -12.17
CA ASN A 772 21.29 6.88 -12.48
C ASN A 772 20.17 7.94 -12.58
N PRO A 773 20.11 8.70 -13.68
CA PRO A 773 19.28 9.92 -13.77
C PRO A 773 17.77 9.69 -13.67
N ASP A 774 17.30 8.47 -13.84
CA ASP A 774 15.89 8.10 -13.75
C ASP A 774 15.46 7.60 -12.34
N THR A 775 16.39 7.64 -11.37
CA THR A 775 16.13 7.20 -9.99
C THR A 775 14.89 7.87 -9.38
N PHE A 776 14.75 9.17 -9.61
CA PHE A 776 13.64 9.98 -9.06
C PHE A 776 12.70 10.49 -10.16
N ILE A 777 12.44 9.68 -11.18
CA ILE A 777 11.60 10.06 -12.33
C ILE A 777 10.17 10.49 -11.91
N GLY A 778 9.64 9.92 -10.84
CA GLY A 778 8.38 10.38 -10.23
C GLY A 778 8.62 11.68 -9.47
N MET A 779 9.31 11.61 -8.36
CA MET A 779 9.72 12.74 -7.52
C MET A 779 10.67 12.29 -6.40
N TYR A 780 11.31 13.24 -5.75
CA TYR A 780 11.92 13.06 -4.42
C TYR A 780 10.78 12.95 -3.40
N GLN A 781 10.35 11.76 -3.07
CA GLN A 781 9.38 11.53 -1.99
C GLN A 781 10.14 11.00 -0.77
N PHE A 782 10.06 11.74 0.34
CA PHE A 782 10.90 11.44 1.50
C PHE A 782 10.23 11.84 2.82
N TRP A 783 10.75 11.26 3.89
CA TRP A 783 10.36 11.57 5.25
C TRP A 783 11.47 12.31 6.00
N VAL A 784 11.05 13.26 6.83
CA VAL A 784 11.92 13.97 7.77
C VAL A 784 11.27 14.05 9.14
N GLN A 785 12.08 14.23 10.19
CA GLN A 785 11.62 14.45 11.56
C GLN A 785 12.13 15.79 12.08
N LYS A 786 11.25 16.57 12.69
CA LYS A 786 11.59 17.79 13.39
C LYS A 786 12.25 17.43 14.72
N ARG A 787 13.44 17.96 14.98
CA ARG A 787 14.12 17.72 16.25
C ARG A 787 13.27 18.18 17.41
N ALA A 788 13.21 17.37 18.46
CA ALA A 788 12.64 17.80 19.72
C ALA A 788 13.57 18.88 20.34
N ASN A 789 13.01 20.00 20.71
CA ASN A 789 13.79 20.98 21.48
C ASN A 789 14.15 20.32 22.83
N HIS A 790 15.44 20.20 23.12
CA HIS A 790 15.94 19.76 24.40
C HIS A 790 15.83 20.89 25.41
#